data_a8a2c137138e3f4863773b868f6b9812
#
_entry.id   a8a2c137138e3f4863773b868f6b9812
#
_cell.length_a   1.000
_cell.length_b   1.000
_cell.length_c   1.000
_cell.angle_alpha   90.00
_cell.angle_beta   90.00
_cell.angle_gamma   90.00
#
_symmetry.space_group_name_H-M   'P 1'
#
loop_
_entity.id
_entity.type
_entity.pdbx_description
1 polymer ?
#
loop_
_entity_poly.entity_id
_entity_poly.type
_entity_poly.pdbx_seq_one_letter_code
_entity_poly.pdbx_strand_id
1 'polypeptide(L)'
;MNKKTLNKLEYNKIIEQLADHASSSSGKERCMKLKPMTSLPEITISQQQTAAAFTRIVKKGRLSFGGCSPVNDSLRRLEVGAALGSGELLRICKLLETAGRAKAYGRHDNNDDQEDCLDPFFRQLEPLTTLSAEIRRCILEEDEISDDASGTLKHIRRSISQMNDKVHSTLTGMVNGSLRTYLQDPIITMRGDRYCIPVKAEHRGQVSGLIHDQSSTGSTLFIEPMAVVKLNNDLKELYGKEQEEIQVILARLSEDTAAYTEEIRSNYTVLGELDFIFARGGLALDMNASMPLFNTEGRIHIREGRHPLLNKRQVIPITVTLGDTFDLLIITGPNTGGKTVSLKTVGLFTLMGQAGLHIPALDRSELAVFEHVYADIGDEQSIEQSLSTFSSHMTNIVSFLKHVDEHSLVLFDELGAGTDPTEGAALATAILNHLHQRGIRTMATTHYSELKVYALSTPQVENACCEFDLETLRPTYRLLIGIPGKSNAFAIAGKLGLPDYIIEEARTHLTEQDESFEDLLTDLETSKRTIQKEQDEINAYKRELERLKTEVRQKQERLEEQKERILREANEKAHAILADAKETADETIRNFHKFGKENISAAEMEKERERLRKKMASVSSHTTLEAKKPRKQHKPSDFKLGESVKVLSMNLNGTVTSLPDARGNVTVQMGILRSQIHISDLEIIEETPSYSAKQMHKTSKGKMKMGKSFSVSPEINLLGKTVDEAVAELDKYLDDAALAHLSSVRVVHGKGTGALRTGIHNYLRRQKHVKSFRLGAFGEGDAGVTIVELK
;
A
#
# COMPACT_ATOMS: atom_id res chain seq x y z
N MET A 1 -6.49 -15.90 26.19
CA MET A 1 -5.54 -14.76 26.10
C MET A 1 -5.64 -13.86 27.34
N ASN A 2 -4.50 -13.55 27.99
CA ASN A 2 -4.46 -12.76 29.24
C ASN A 2 -4.45 -11.25 28.92
N LYS A 3 -5.24 -10.45 29.68
CA LYS A 3 -5.30 -8.97 29.53
C LYS A 3 -3.92 -8.31 29.69
N LYS A 4 -3.05 -8.85 30.59
CA LYS A 4 -1.69 -8.35 30.82
C LYS A 4 -0.84 -8.47 29.53
N THR A 5 -0.92 -9.61 28.84
CA THR A 5 -0.21 -9.84 27.55
C THR A 5 -0.70 -8.91 26.46
N LEU A 6 -2.01 -8.70 26.35
CA LEU A 6 -2.59 -7.75 25.36
C LEU A 6 -2.04 -6.34 25.54
N ASN A 7 -1.92 -5.88 26.79
CA ASN A 7 -1.36 -4.56 27.10
C ASN A 7 0.16 -4.50 26.81
N LYS A 8 0.94 -5.52 27.23
CA LYS A 8 2.41 -5.56 27.00
C LYS A 8 2.77 -5.58 25.51
N LEU A 9 1.96 -6.26 24.69
CA LEU A 9 2.11 -6.30 23.24
C LEU A 9 1.42 -5.13 22.52
N GLU A 10 0.84 -4.18 23.27
CA GLU A 10 0.20 -2.97 22.74
C GLU A 10 -0.97 -3.25 21.77
N TYR A 11 -1.62 -4.40 21.91
CA TYR A 11 -2.78 -4.80 21.08
C TYR A 11 -3.92 -3.77 21.16
N ASN A 12 -4.10 -3.14 22.34
CA ASN A 12 -5.12 -2.11 22.53
C ASN A 12 -4.97 -0.93 21.54
N LYS A 13 -3.72 -0.54 21.21
CA LYS A 13 -3.46 0.54 20.23
C LYS A 13 -3.89 0.15 18.82
N ILE A 14 -3.78 -1.14 18.46
CA ILE A 14 -4.30 -1.64 17.18
C ILE A 14 -5.82 -1.60 17.16
N ILE A 15 -6.45 -1.95 18.28
CA ILE A 15 -7.91 -1.89 18.43
C ILE A 15 -8.43 -0.45 18.35
N GLU A 16 -7.72 0.51 18.91
CA GLU A 16 -8.04 1.95 18.77
C GLU A 16 -7.93 2.38 17.29
N GLN A 17 -6.84 2.05 16.61
CA GLN A 17 -6.69 2.31 15.19
C GLN A 17 -7.80 1.64 14.35
N LEU A 18 -8.18 0.42 14.69
CA LEU A 18 -9.28 -0.28 14.03
C LEU A 18 -10.61 0.46 14.22
N ALA A 19 -10.89 0.95 15.43
CA ALA A 19 -12.12 1.69 15.74
C ALA A 19 -12.22 3.03 15.00
N ASP A 20 -11.09 3.64 14.66
CA ASP A 20 -11.06 4.87 13.84
C ASP A 20 -11.52 4.63 12.40
N HIS A 21 -11.41 3.39 11.91
CA HIS A 21 -11.91 3.00 10.58
C HIS A 21 -13.42 2.72 10.57
N ALA A 22 -14.06 2.49 11.73
CA ALA A 22 -15.48 2.28 11.82
C ALA A 22 -16.24 3.61 11.87
N SER A 23 -17.32 3.72 11.10
CA SER A 23 -18.13 4.94 10.99
C SER A 23 -19.31 4.97 11.96
N SER A 24 -19.85 3.81 12.34
CA SER A 24 -21.01 3.66 13.21
C SER A 24 -20.61 3.38 14.65
N SER A 25 -21.47 3.74 15.60
CA SER A 25 -21.29 3.39 17.01
C SER A 25 -21.26 1.89 17.25
N SER A 26 -22.12 1.11 16.55
CA SER A 26 -22.17 -0.34 16.64
C SER A 26 -20.87 -0.97 16.09
N GLY A 27 -20.35 -0.49 14.94
CA GLY A 27 -19.08 -0.93 14.39
C GLY A 27 -17.91 -0.65 15.33
N LYS A 28 -17.85 0.57 15.90
CA LYS A 28 -16.82 0.94 16.88
C LYS A 28 -16.86 0.07 18.13
N GLU A 29 -18.05 -0.19 18.66
CA GLU A 29 -18.24 -1.05 19.84
C GLU A 29 -17.73 -2.48 19.56
N ARG A 30 -18.01 -3.03 18.38
CA ARG A 30 -17.51 -4.34 17.93
C ARG A 30 -15.99 -4.35 17.80
N CYS A 31 -15.40 -3.30 17.22
CA CYS A 31 -13.95 -3.13 17.16
C CYS A 31 -13.34 -3.17 18.57
N MET A 32 -13.86 -2.38 19.50
CA MET A 32 -13.34 -2.31 20.88
C MET A 32 -13.49 -3.62 21.67
N LYS A 33 -14.44 -4.47 21.31
CA LYS A 33 -14.67 -5.80 21.94
C LYS A 33 -13.90 -6.93 21.27
N LEU A 34 -13.16 -6.65 20.17
CA LEU A 34 -12.45 -7.67 19.39
C LEU A 34 -11.35 -8.31 20.22
N LYS A 35 -11.38 -9.64 20.30
CA LYS A 35 -10.39 -10.46 20.99
C LYS A 35 -9.82 -11.51 20.02
N PRO A 36 -8.56 -11.93 20.19
CA PRO A 36 -8.00 -13.02 19.44
C PRO A 36 -8.77 -14.34 19.69
N MET A 37 -9.11 -15.03 18.61
CA MET A 37 -9.78 -16.32 18.61
C MET A 37 -8.77 -17.47 18.71
N THR A 38 -9.22 -18.64 19.11
CA THR A 38 -8.39 -19.85 19.20
C THR A 38 -8.88 -20.99 18.30
N SER A 39 -10.01 -20.78 17.60
CA SER A 39 -10.60 -21.72 16.66
C SER A 39 -10.13 -21.41 15.24
N LEU A 40 -9.40 -22.32 14.61
CA LEU A 40 -8.92 -22.14 13.22
C LEU A 40 -10.06 -21.84 12.21
N PRO A 41 -11.22 -22.53 12.24
CA PRO A 41 -12.34 -22.19 11.37
C PRO A 41 -12.85 -20.77 11.54
N GLU A 42 -13.00 -20.29 12.78
CA GLU A 42 -13.46 -18.93 13.07
C GLU A 42 -12.44 -17.88 12.57
N ILE A 43 -11.15 -18.13 12.82
CA ILE A 43 -10.06 -17.29 12.32
C ILE A 43 -10.11 -17.22 10.80
N THR A 44 -10.27 -18.37 10.12
CA THR A 44 -10.29 -18.46 8.65
C THR A 44 -11.45 -17.67 8.06
N ILE A 45 -12.66 -17.83 8.62
CA ILE A 45 -13.85 -17.07 8.19
C ILE A 45 -13.60 -15.56 8.37
N SER A 46 -13.08 -15.17 9.53
CA SER A 46 -12.81 -13.76 9.84
C SER A 46 -11.75 -13.16 8.91
N GLN A 47 -10.70 -13.90 8.59
CA GLN A 47 -9.65 -13.50 7.63
C GLN A 47 -10.23 -13.36 6.21
N GLN A 48 -11.07 -14.30 5.77
CA GLN A 48 -11.74 -14.23 4.47
C GLN A 48 -12.67 -13.02 4.36
N GLN A 49 -13.44 -12.71 5.43
CA GLN A 49 -14.26 -11.50 5.48
C GLN A 49 -13.42 -10.22 5.34
N THR A 50 -12.27 -10.17 6.02
CA THR A 50 -11.35 -9.03 5.91
C THR A 50 -10.78 -8.90 4.50
N ALA A 51 -10.41 -10.03 3.86
CA ALA A 51 -9.90 -10.06 2.49
C ALA A 51 -10.96 -9.64 1.47
N ALA A 52 -12.22 -10.08 1.64
CA ALA A 52 -13.34 -9.67 0.80
C ALA A 52 -13.61 -8.16 0.93
N ALA A 53 -13.65 -7.63 2.17
CA ALA A 53 -13.81 -6.19 2.40
C ALA A 53 -12.65 -5.38 1.80
N PHE A 54 -11.40 -5.82 1.99
CA PHE A 54 -10.22 -5.19 1.38
C PHE A 54 -10.36 -5.13 -0.15
N THR A 55 -10.70 -6.23 -0.78
CA THR A 55 -10.88 -6.33 -2.24
C THR A 55 -11.98 -5.38 -2.73
N ARG A 56 -13.13 -5.35 -2.03
CA ARG A 56 -14.24 -4.44 -2.36
C ARG A 56 -13.86 -2.98 -2.18
N ILE A 57 -13.13 -2.62 -1.12
CA ILE A 57 -12.63 -1.25 -0.91
C ILE A 57 -11.71 -0.82 -2.05
N VAL A 58 -10.82 -1.69 -2.51
CA VAL A 58 -9.90 -1.39 -3.63
C VAL A 58 -10.64 -1.25 -4.96
N LYS A 59 -11.64 -2.11 -5.22
CA LYS A 59 -12.41 -2.11 -6.49
C LYS A 59 -13.45 -1.00 -6.56
N LYS A 60 -14.27 -0.83 -5.50
CA LYS A 60 -15.49 0.01 -5.49
C LYS A 60 -15.38 1.24 -4.58
N GLY A 61 -14.28 1.39 -3.86
CA GLY A 61 -14.11 2.45 -2.84
C GLY A 61 -14.73 2.11 -1.49
N ARG A 62 -14.55 3.00 -0.51
CA ARG A 62 -15.06 2.82 0.87
C ARG A 62 -16.56 3.06 0.93
N LEU A 63 -17.28 2.16 1.61
CA LEU A 63 -18.69 2.33 1.97
C LEU A 63 -18.80 3.08 3.31
N SER A 64 -19.67 4.09 3.38
CA SER A 64 -19.89 4.85 4.61
C SER A 64 -21.12 4.35 5.36
N PHE A 65 -20.95 4.03 6.64
CA PHE A 65 -22.00 3.61 7.57
C PHE A 65 -22.40 4.70 8.57
N GLY A 66 -22.03 5.96 8.34
CA GLY A 66 -22.27 7.08 9.26
C GLY A 66 -23.74 7.38 9.57
N GLY A 67 -24.68 6.84 8.76
CA GLY A 67 -26.11 6.91 9.05
C GLY A 67 -26.63 5.85 10.03
N CYS A 68 -25.80 4.87 10.42
CA CYS A 68 -26.19 3.79 11.32
C CYS A 68 -26.05 4.22 12.80
N SER A 69 -27.02 4.97 13.29
CA SER A 69 -27.12 5.38 14.69
C SER A 69 -27.90 4.34 15.52
N PRO A 70 -27.73 4.30 16.86
CA PRO A 70 -28.49 3.41 17.73
C PRO A 70 -29.99 3.67 17.62
N VAL A 71 -30.76 2.60 17.35
CA VAL A 71 -32.24 2.64 17.20
C VAL A 71 -32.98 1.70 18.16
N ASN A 72 -32.25 0.86 18.91
CA ASN A 72 -32.86 -0.16 19.76
C ASN A 72 -33.88 0.38 20.78
N ASP A 73 -33.61 1.52 21.40
CA ASP A 73 -34.52 2.12 22.38
C ASP A 73 -35.78 2.66 21.68
N SER A 74 -35.65 3.24 20.50
CA SER A 74 -36.76 3.68 19.67
C SER A 74 -37.64 2.48 19.24
N LEU A 75 -37.01 1.37 18.84
CA LEU A 75 -37.76 0.14 18.47
C LEU A 75 -38.53 -0.44 19.68
N ARG A 76 -37.94 -0.48 20.87
CA ARG A 76 -38.63 -0.90 22.09
C ARG A 76 -39.86 -0.02 22.42
N ARG A 77 -39.72 1.30 22.17
CA ARG A 77 -40.87 2.21 22.35
C ARG A 77 -41.99 1.94 21.36
N LEU A 78 -41.64 1.66 20.08
CA LEU A 78 -42.64 1.26 19.09
C LEU A 78 -43.35 -0.05 19.46
N GLU A 79 -42.66 -1.05 19.99
CA GLU A 79 -43.22 -2.34 20.43
C GLU A 79 -44.29 -2.18 21.54
N VAL A 80 -44.17 -1.15 22.38
CA VAL A 80 -45.17 -0.83 23.39
C VAL A 80 -46.19 0.20 22.91
N GLY A 81 -46.24 0.53 21.63
CA GLY A 81 -47.19 1.44 21.01
C GLY A 81 -46.94 2.93 21.30
N ALA A 82 -45.72 3.31 21.73
CA ALA A 82 -45.37 4.72 21.97
C ALA A 82 -44.99 5.43 20.68
N ALA A 83 -45.45 6.64 20.47
CA ALA A 83 -45.04 7.48 19.37
C ALA A 83 -43.57 7.94 19.54
N LEU A 84 -42.83 8.00 18.43
CA LEU A 84 -41.47 8.50 18.37
C LEU A 84 -41.43 10.00 18.03
N GLY A 85 -40.39 10.66 18.48
CA GLY A 85 -40.10 12.04 18.04
C GLY A 85 -39.48 12.10 16.62
N SER A 86 -39.50 13.30 16.07
CA SER A 86 -38.93 13.61 14.73
C SER A 86 -37.48 13.16 14.60
N GLY A 87 -36.62 13.44 15.58
CA GLY A 87 -35.22 13.02 15.57
C GLY A 87 -35.02 11.48 15.62
N GLU A 88 -35.94 10.74 16.31
CA GLU A 88 -35.89 9.28 16.34
C GLU A 88 -36.29 8.69 14.99
N LEU A 89 -37.34 9.20 14.37
CA LEU A 89 -37.77 8.78 13.02
C LEU A 89 -36.73 9.12 11.97
N LEU A 90 -36.07 10.27 12.07
CA LEU A 90 -34.96 10.63 11.15
C LEU A 90 -33.74 9.70 11.31
N ARG A 91 -33.41 9.24 12.52
CA ARG A 91 -32.37 8.24 12.74
C ARG A 91 -32.71 6.91 12.05
N ILE A 92 -33.97 6.48 12.18
CA ILE A 92 -34.45 5.28 11.46
C ILE A 92 -34.41 5.48 9.95
N CYS A 93 -34.85 6.64 9.45
CA CYS A 93 -34.77 7.00 8.03
C CYS A 93 -33.32 6.91 7.49
N LYS A 94 -32.35 7.54 8.17
CA LYS A 94 -30.94 7.50 7.82
C LYS A 94 -30.37 6.08 7.84
N LEU A 95 -30.82 5.24 8.78
CA LEU A 95 -30.46 3.81 8.82
C LEU A 95 -30.95 3.10 7.56
N LEU A 96 -32.21 3.28 7.17
CA LEU A 96 -32.81 2.68 5.97
C LEU A 96 -32.16 3.16 4.68
N GLU A 97 -31.87 4.47 4.57
CA GLU A 97 -31.11 5.03 3.45
C GLU A 97 -29.70 4.41 3.36
N THR A 98 -29.06 4.18 4.50
CA THR A 98 -27.75 3.52 4.57
C THR A 98 -27.85 2.06 4.17
N ALA A 99 -28.90 1.35 4.58
CA ALA A 99 -29.17 -0.02 4.11
C ALA A 99 -29.39 -0.06 2.59
N GLY A 100 -30.08 0.92 2.02
CA GLY A 100 -30.25 1.06 0.58
C GLY A 100 -28.94 1.24 -0.17
N ARG A 101 -28.09 2.14 0.31
CA ARG A 101 -26.75 2.36 -0.27
C ARG A 101 -25.87 1.12 -0.14
N ALA A 102 -25.88 0.47 1.02
CA ALA A 102 -25.11 -0.75 1.25
C ALA A 102 -25.62 -1.87 0.33
N LYS A 103 -26.93 -2.09 0.21
CA LYS A 103 -27.49 -3.09 -0.70
C LYS A 103 -27.12 -2.83 -2.17
N ALA A 104 -27.11 -1.56 -2.59
CA ALA A 104 -26.67 -1.19 -3.94
C ALA A 104 -25.17 -1.45 -4.14
N TYR A 105 -24.33 -1.13 -3.16
CA TYR A 105 -22.89 -1.41 -3.17
C TYR A 105 -22.60 -2.92 -3.27
N GLY A 106 -23.42 -3.76 -2.63
CA GLY A 106 -23.30 -5.22 -2.66
C GLY A 106 -23.60 -5.86 -4.02
N ARG A 107 -24.23 -5.12 -4.97
CA ARG A 107 -24.55 -5.68 -6.30
C ARG A 107 -23.28 -5.88 -7.13
N HIS A 108 -23.28 -6.98 -7.90
CA HIS A 108 -22.21 -7.27 -8.85
C HIS A 108 -22.50 -6.56 -10.17
N ASP A 109 -21.51 -5.81 -10.67
CA ASP A 109 -21.70 -4.97 -11.88
C ASP A 109 -21.46 -5.73 -13.20
N ASN A 110 -20.76 -6.87 -13.14
CA ASN A 110 -20.43 -7.71 -14.29
C ASN A 110 -20.65 -9.21 -14.00
N ASN A 111 -20.92 -9.98 -15.03
CA ASN A 111 -21.06 -11.45 -14.97
C ASN A 111 -19.78 -12.19 -14.49
N ASP A 112 -18.66 -11.52 -14.37
CA ASP A 112 -17.35 -12.06 -13.96
C ASP A 112 -17.04 -11.88 -12.46
N ASP A 113 -17.85 -11.15 -11.72
CA ASP A 113 -17.64 -10.99 -10.27
C ASP A 113 -18.21 -12.23 -9.54
N GLN A 114 -17.30 -13.10 -9.06
CA GLN A 114 -17.66 -14.23 -8.21
C GLN A 114 -18.24 -13.74 -6.88
N GLU A 115 -19.28 -14.46 -6.39
CA GLU A 115 -19.82 -14.22 -5.05
C GLU A 115 -18.76 -14.42 -3.98
N ASP A 116 -18.73 -13.53 -2.99
CA ASP A 116 -17.84 -13.62 -1.85
C ASP A 116 -18.59 -13.83 -0.53
N CYS A 117 -17.86 -14.02 0.57
CA CYS A 117 -18.46 -14.30 1.89
C CYS A 117 -19.27 -13.13 2.46
N LEU A 118 -19.25 -11.93 1.86
CA LEU A 118 -20.02 -10.77 2.30
C LEU A 118 -21.37 -10.63 1.59
N ASP A 119 -21.60 -11.31 0.46
CA ASP A 119 -22.86 -11.22 -0.29
C ASP A 119 -24.11 -11.56 0.55
N PRO A 120 -24.07 -12.57 1.43
CA PRO A 120 -25.23 -12.86 2.30
C PRO A 120 -25.64 -11.67 3.18
N PHE A 121 -24.68 -10.90 3.68
CA PHE A 121 -24.96 -9.70 4.50
C PHE A 121 -25.67 -8.63 3.69
N PHE A 122 -25.22 -8.36 2.47
CA PHE A 122 -25.85 -7.36 1.60
C PHE A 122 -27.25 -7.79 1.12
N ARG A 123 -27.48 -9.09 0.90
CA ARG A 123 -28.80 -9.62 0.53
C ARG A 123 -29.81 -9.49 1.66
N GLN A 124 -29.38 -9.67 2.91
CA GLN A 124 -30.24 -9.61 4.09
C GLN A 124 -30.77 -8.19 4.38
N LEU A 125 -30.14 -7.14 3.81
CA LEU A 125 -30.57 -5.77 4.02
C LEU A 125 -31.92 -5.49 3.33
N GLU A 126 -32.85 -4.87 4.07
CA GLU A 126 -34.14 -4.43 3.57
C GLU A 126 -34.29 -2.91 3.67
N PRO A 127 -34.09 -2.17 2.56
CA PRO A 127 -34.04 -0.70 2.57
C PRO A 127 -35.37 -0.02 2.94
N LEU A 128 -36.52 -0.71 2.85
CA LEU A 128 -37.85 -0.16 3.12
C LEU A 128 -38.03 1.25 2.53
N THR A 129 -37.77 1.37 1.21
CA THR A 129 -37.65 2.65 0.52
C THR A 129 -38.93 3.49 0.58
N THR A 130 -40.09 2.86 0.62
CA THR A 130 -41.38 3.53 0.78
C THR A 130 -41.50 4.20 2.15
N LEU A 131 -41.11 3.51 3.22
CA LEU A 131 -41.12 4.06 4.60
C LEU A 131 -40.11 5.20 4.73
N SER A 132 -38.87 4.99 4.26
CA SER A 132 -37.83 6.03 4.36
C SER A 132 -38.19 7.30 3.55
N ALA A 133 -38.81 7.13 2.37
CA ALA A 133 -39.28 8.25 1.56
C ALA A 133 -40.44 9.01 2.24
N GLU A 134 -41.39 8.29 2.89
CA GLU A 134 -42.50 8.90 3.58
C GLU A 134 -42.02 9.67 4.82
N ILE A 135 -41.10 9.09 5.62
CA ILE A 135 -40.49 9.81 6.76
C ILE A 135 -39.78 11.07 6.25
N ARG A 136 -38.98 10.97 5.17
CA ARG A 136 -38.23 12.11 4.62
C ARG A 136 -39.14 13.18 4.02
N ARG A 137 -40.27 12.79 3.45
CA ARG A 137 -41.31 13.71 2.94
C ARG A 137 -41.93 14.52 4.06
N CYS A 138 -42.18 13.89 5.21
CA CYS A 138 -42.86 14.52 6.37
C CYS A 138 -41.91 15.30 7.26
N ILE A 139 -40.64 14.83 7.43
CA ILE A 139 -39.67 15.40 8.36
C ILE A 139 -38.43 15.85 7.59
N LEU A 140 -38.19 17.18 7.59
CA LEU A 140 -37.03 17.78 6.91
C LEU A 140 -35.79 17.73 7.82
N GLU A 141 -35.93 18.27 9.02
CA GLU A 141 -34.90 18.29 10.06
C GLU A 141 -35.51 17.92 11.43
N GLU A 142 -34.69 17.79 12.48
CA GLU A 142 -35.09 17.28 13.79
C GLU A 142 -36.26 18.13 14.39
N ASP A 143 -36.25 19.45 14.17
CA ASP A 143 -37.25 20.37 14.65
C ASP A 143 -38.18 20.90 13.53
N GLU A 144 -38.09 20.36 12.33
CA GLU A 144 -38.80 20.86 11.17
C GLU A 144 -39.65 19.80 10.48
N ILE A 145 -40.97 19.92 10.62
CA ILE A 145 -41.95 19.09 9.92
C ILE A 145 -42.35 19.84 8.63
N SER A 146 -42.32 19.12 7.50
CA SER A 146 -42.72 19.68 6.20
C SER A 146 -44.17 20.10 6.15
N ASP A 147 -44.47 21.19 5.45
CA ASP A 147 -45.85 21.58 5.13
C ASP A 147 -46.62 20.52 4.37
N ASP A 148 -45.92 19.71 3.58
CA ASP A 148 -46.52 18.67 2.77
C ASP A 148 -46.72 17.35 3.55
N ALA A 149 -46.40 17.33 4.86
CA ALA A 149 -46.62 16.17 5.75
C ALA A 149 -48.11 15.81 5.89
N SER A 150 -48.99 16.85 5.98
CA SER A 150 -50.44 16.67 5.89
C SER A 150 -51.09 17.91 5.27
N GLY A 151 -52.25 17.70 4.63
CA GLY A 151 -53.10 18.78 4.14
C GLY A 151 -53.60 19.70 5.24
N THR A 152 -53.86 19.15 6.43
CA THR A 152 -54.30 19.87 7.65
C THR A 152 -53.20 20.81 8.14
N LEU A 153 -51.96 20.32 8.28
CA LEU A 153 -50.80 21.12 8.73
C LEU A 153 -50.54 22.31 7.77
N LYS A 154 -50.57 22.04 6.49
CA LYS A 154 -50.43 23.09 5.46
C LYS A 154 -51.50 24.15 5.55
N HIS A 155 -52.77 23.76 5.83
CA HIS A 155 -53.86 24.70 6.04
C HIS A 155 -53.68 25.52 7.31
N ILE A 156 -53.29 24.88 8.45
CA ILE A 156 -53.04 25.56 9.73
C ILE A 156 -51.91 26.58 9.55
N ARG A 157 -50.77 26.24 8.99
CA ARG A 157 -49.61 27.13 8.78
C ARG A 157 -49.96 28.32 7.86
N ARG A 158 -50.79 28.07 6.83
CA ARG A 158 -51.28 29.13 5.97
C ARG A 158 -52.18 30.11 6.79
N SER A 159 -53.01 29.56 7.66
CA SER A 159 -53.87 30.36 8.55
C SER A 159 -53.04 31.16 9.57
N ILE A 160 -51.97 30.57 10.12
CA ILE A 160 -51.01 31.25 11.01
C ILE A 160 -50.36 32.43 10.28
N SER A 161 -49.86 32.20 9.05
CA SER A 161 -49.24 33.26 8.23
C SER A 161 -50.24 34.41 7.98
N GLN A 162 -51.46 34.10 7.57
CA GLN A 162 -52.51 35.11 7.33
C GLN A 162 -52.89 35.88 8.61
N MET A 163 -52.91 35.18 9.75
CA MET A 163 -53.21 35.80 11.03
C MET A 163 -52.06 36.70 11.50
N ASN A 164 -50.82 36.27 11.35
CA ASN A 164 -49.62 37.08 11.59
C ASN A 164 -49.64 38.38 10.76
N ASP A 165 -49.88 38.28 9.45
CA ASP A 165 -49.99 39.42 8.56
C ASP A 165 -51.08 40.40 9.03
N LYS A 166 -52.21 39.88 9.49
CA LYS A 166 -53.32 40.68 10.00
C LYS A 166 -52.98 41.36 11.32
N VAL A 167 -52.30 40.67 12.25
CA VAL A 167 -51.79 41.27 13.50
C VAL A 167 -50.79 42.37 13.17
N HIS A 168 -49.80 42.06 12.29
CA HIS A 168 -48.80 43.04 11.91
C HIS A 168 -49.38 44.27 11.22
N SER A 169 -50.31 44.10 10.28
CA SER A 169 -50.97 45.23 9.59
C SER A 169 -51.78 46.11 10.59
N THR A 170 -52.49 45.46 11.53
CA THR A 170 -53.25 46.16 12.56
C THR A 170 -52.37 46.98 13.51
N LEU A 171 -51.27 46.36 14.00
CA LEU A 171 -50.32 47.03 14.89
C LEU A 171 -49.52 48.11 14.15
N THR A 172 -49.12 47.87 12.88
CA THR A 172 -48.42 48.89 12.07
C THR A 172 -49.28 50.10 11.88
N GLY A 173 -50.59 49.92 11.61
CA GLY A 173 -51.54 51.01 11.55
C GLY A 173 -51.63 51.82 12.85
N MET A 174 -51.56 51.15 14.01
CA MET A 174 -51.56 51.79 15.32
C MET A 174 -50.27 52.51 15.65
N VAL A 175 -49.13 51.85 15.39
CA VAL A 175 -47.77 52.35 15.66
C VAL A 175 -47.47 53.60 14.84
N ASN A 176 -47.90 53.64 13.59
CA ASN A 176 -47.67 54.77 12.69
C ASN A 176 -48.80 55.85 12.76
N GLY A 177 -49.93 55.51 13.39
CA GLY A 177 -51.09 56.36 13.49
C GLY A 177 -51.22 57.03 14.85
N SER A 178 -52.43 56.90 15.46
CA SER A 178 -52.84 57.66 16.66
C SER A 178 -52.07 57.41 17.91
N LEU A 179 -51.42 56.22 18.03
CA LEU A 179 -50.70 55.84 19.22
C LEU A 179 -49.18 56.18 19.18
N ARG A 180 -48.67 56.75 18.06
CA ARG A 180 -47.23 57.01 17.90
C ARG A 180 -46.65 57.90 19.01
N THR A 181 -47.36 58.86 19.49
CA THR A 181 -46.90 59.81 20.52
C THR A 181 -46.78 59.17 21.90
N TYR A 182 -47.48 58.07 22.12
CA TYR A 182 -47.51 57.35 23.42
C TYR A 182 -46.48 56.21 23.50
N LEU A 183 -45.88 55.86 22.37
CA LEU A 183 -44.91 54.80 22.31
C LEU A 183 -43.52 55.30 22.73
N GLN A 184 -42.71 54.34 23.33
CA GLN A 184 -41.32 54.60 23.61
C GLN A 184 -40.55 54.57 22.31
N ASP A 185 -40.82 53.52 21.54
CA ASP A 185 -40.27 53.27 20.17
C ASP A 185 -41.40 52.82 19.26
N PRO A 186 -41.43 53.24 17.98
CA PRO A 186 -42.48 52.86 17.01
C PRO A 186 -42.19 51.47 16.40
N ILE A 187 -42.09 50.44 17.25
CA ILE A 187 -41.79 49.05 16.90
C ILE A 187 -42.86 48.10 17.43
N ILE A 188 -43.00 46.97 16.75
CA ILE A 188 -43.81 45.83 17.23
C ILE A 188 -42.86 44.85 17.91
N THR A 189 -43.19 44.37 19.07
CA THR A 189 -42.39 43.44 19.86
C THR A 189 -43.20 42.21 20.26
N MET A 190 -42.55 41.11 20.56
CA MET A 190 -43.18 39.92 21.17
C MET A 190 -42.81 39.84 22.64
N ARG A 191 -43.82 39.54 23.50
CA ARG A 191 -43.65 39.24 24.94
C ARG A 191 -44.59 38.11 25.29
N GLY A 192 -44.04 37.00 25.81
CA GLY A 192 -44.89 35.87 26.21
C GLY A 192 -45.71 35.34 25.04
N ASP A 193 -45.11 35.18 23.86
CA ASP A 193 -45.71 34.72 22.59
C ASP A 193 -46.88 35.56 22.09
N ARG A 194 -46.92 36.87 22.52
CA ARG A 194 -47.92 37.83 22.08
C ARG A 194 -47.31 39.05 21.47
N TYR A 195 -47.93 39.56 20.44
CA TYR A 195 -47.52 40.79 19.78
C TYR A 195 -47.95 41.97 20.67
N CYS A 196 -47.00 42.79 21.06
CA CYS A 196 -47.16 43.96 21.96
C CYS A 196 -46.49 45.18 21.32
N ILE A 197 -46.88 46.36 21.85
CA ILE A 197 -46.24 47.63 21.54
C ILE A 197 -45.58 48.20 22.77
N PRO A 198 -44.38 48.84 22.68
CA PRO A 198 -43.73 49.47 23.84
C PRO A 198 -44.32 50.86 24.11
N VAL A 199 -45.06 50.98 25.19
CA VAL A 199 -45.77 52.26 25.62
C VAL A 199 -45.02 52.88 26.79
N LYS A 200 -44.83 54.20 26.80
CA LYS A 200 -44.25 54.92 27.93
C LYS A 200 -45.14 54.75 29.16
N ALA A 201 -44.58 54.47 30.31
CA ALA A 201 -45.31 54.15 31.51
C ALA A 201 -46.32 55.33 31.93
N GLU A 202 -45.95 56.59 31.66
CA GLU A 202 -46.77 57.76 31.87
C GLU A 202 -48.07 57.86 31.02
N HIS A 203 -48.05 57.14 29.89
CA HIS A 203 -49.14 57.13 28.92
C HIS A 203 -49.96 55.84 28.97
N ARG A 204 -49.80 55.02 30.02
CA ARG A 204 -50.55 53.76 30.21
C ARG A 204 -52.03 53.88 29.96
N GLY A 205 -52.66 54.95 30.52
CA GLY A 205 -54.11 55.16 30.44
C GLY A 205 -54.67 55.57 29.09
N GLN A 206 -53.73 55.86 28.12
CA GLN A 206 -54.08 56.28 26.76
C GLN A 206 -54.14 55.11 25.77
N VAL A 207 -53.58 53.98 26.18
CA VAL A 207 -53.53 52.79 25.33
C VAL A 207 -54.34 51.66 26.05
N SER A 208 -55.52 51.37 25.50
CA SER A 208 -56.36 50.27 25.98
C SER A 208 -55.76 48.92 25.58
N GLY A 209 -55.37 48.11 26.57
CA GLY A 209 -54.77 46.83 26.33
C GLY A 209 -54.31 46.11 27.61
N LEU A 210 -53.72 44.87 27.41
CA LEU A 210 -53.16 44.06 28.46
C LEU A 210 -51.67 44.28 28.57
N ILE A 211 -51.12 44.46 29.77
CA ILE A 211 -49.68 44.54 30.04
C ILE A 211 -49.18 43.14 30.19
N HIS A 212 -48.19 42.77 29.36
CA HIS A 212 -47.51 41.48 29.39
C HIS A 212 -46.13 41.53 30.01
N ASP A 213 -45.46 42.69 29.92
CA ASP A 213 -44.10 42.85 30.44
C ASP A 213 -43.80 44.33 30.73
N GLN A 214 -42.75 44.59 31.48
CA GLN A 214 -42.24 45.92 31.80
C GLN A 214 -40.73 45.97 31.66
N SER A 215 -40.16 47.09 31.19
CA SER A 215 -38.70 47.26 31.11
C SER A 215 -38.09 47.24 32.52
N SER A 216 -36.82 46.89 32.65
CA SER A 216 -36.09 46.82 33.92
C SER A 216 -36.06 48.12 34.67
N THR A 217 -36.18 49.27 34.00
CA THR A 217 -36.28 50.60 34.60
C THR A 217 -37.74 51.00 34.95
N GLY A 218 -38.71 50.21 34.57
CA GLY A 218 -40.12 50.53 34.74
C GLY A 218 -40.70 51.64 33.85
N SER A 219 -39.88 52.19 32.96
CA SER A 219 -40.21 53.33 32.08
C SER A 219 -41.03 52.96 30.87
N THR A 220 -41.01 51.66 30.45
CA THR A 220 -41.69 51.14 29.27
C THR A 220 -42.58 49.96 29.67
N LEU A 221 -43.82 49.98 29.23
CA LEU A 221 -44.79 48.89 29.38
C LEU A 221 -45.03 48.25 28.03
N PHE A 222 -44.94 46.94 27.99
CA PHE A 222 -45.24 46.17 26.77
C PHE A 222 -46.75 45.82 26.85
N ILE A 223 -47.51 46.55 26.04
CA ILE A 223 -48.95 46.40 26.02
C ILE A 223 -49.43 45.69 24.79
N GLU A 224 -50.30 44.72 24.96
CA GLU A 224 -51.11 44.10 23.91
C GLU A 224 -52.38 44.95 23.73
N PRO A 225 -52.54 45.70 22.62
CA PRO A 225 -53.70 46.49 22.38
C PRO A 225 -54.99 45.67 22.31
N MET A 226 -56.10 46.12 22.86
CA MET A 226 -57.39 45.36 22.84
C MET A 226 -57.83 44.97 21.42
N ALA A 227 -57.47 45.75 20.40
CA ALA A 227 -57.77 45.47 19.02
C ALA A 227 -57.08 44.19 18.47
N VAL A 228 -55.96 43.77 19.08
CA VAL A 228 -55.21 42.56 18.64
C VAL A 228 -55.31 41.39 19.60
N VAL A 229 -55.91 41.59 20.84
CA VAL A 229 -56.09 40.52 21.85
C VAL A 229 -56.74 39.26 21.25
N LYS A 230 -57.83 39.46 20.52
CA LYS A 230 -58.53 38.37 19.85
C LYS A 230 -57.67 37.70 18.81
N LEU A 231 -56.94 38.47 17.98
CA LEU A 231 -56.07 37.95 16.94
C LEU A 231 -54.90 37.16 17.53
N ASN A 232 -54.32 37.67 18.65
CA ASN A 232 -53.26 36.94 19.35
C ASN A 232 -53.80 35.66 20.02
N ASN A 233 -55.05 35.66 20.52
CA ASN A 233 -55.66 34.43 21.03
C ASN A 233 -55.92 33.43 19.93
N ASP A 234 -56.50 33.85 18.80
CA ASP A 234 -56.74 32.99 17.65
C ASP A 234 -55.42 32.44 17.10
N LEU A 235 -54.35 33.26 17.12
CA LEU A 235 -52.99 32.82 16.71
C LEU A 235 -52.46 31.75 17.68
N LYS A 236 -52.61 31.94 18.97
CA LYS A 236 -52.17 30.96 19.98
C LYS A 236 -52.94 29.63 19.86
N GLU A 237 -54.25 29.71 19.55
CA GLU A 237 -55.06 28.54 19.28
C GLU A 237 -54.56 27.80 18.03
N LEU A 238 -54.17 28.54 16.98
CA LEU A 238 -53.63 27.95 15.76
C LEU A 238 -52.28 27.26 16.02
N TYR A 239 -51.38 27.84 16.82
CA TYR A 239 -50.11 27.18 17.22
C TYR A 239 -50.39 25.92 18.03
N GLY A 240 -51.40 25.94 18.91
CA GLY A 240 -51.85 24.75 19.64
C GLY A 240 -52.27 23.62 18.66
N LYS A 241 -53.14 23.99 17.69
CA LYS A 241 -53.57 23.04 16.63
C LYS A 241 -52.40 22.55 15.75
N GLU A 242 -51.42 23.38 15.48
CA GLU A 242 -50.21 22.98 14.78
C GLU A 242 -49.46 21.90 15.56
N GLN A 243 -49.25 22.10 16.86
CA GLN A 243 -48.58 21.11 17.71
C GLN A 243 -49.38 19.81 17.83
N GLU A 244 -50.71 19.88 17.97
CA GLU A 244 -51.55 18.68 17.96
C GLU A 244 -51.46 17.91 16.65
N GLU A 245 -51.51 18.60 15.50
CA GLU A 245 -51.39 17.96 14.19
C GLU A 245 -50.02 17.33 13.97
N ILE A 246 -48.94 18.01 14.44
CA ILE A 246 -47.58 17.43 14.42
C ILE A 246 -47.53 16.13 15.19
N GLN A 247 -48.16 16.06 16.40
CA GLN A 247 -48.22 14.80 17.17
C GLN A 247 -49.00 13.71 16.42
N VAL A 248 -50.09 14.06 15.74
CA VAL A 248 -50.85 13.11 14.90
C VAL A 248 -49.99 12.57 13.77
N ILE A 249 -49.19 13.42 13.06
CA ILE A 249 -48.31 13.03 12.01
C ILE A 249 -47.21 12.09 12.55
N LEU A 250 -46.57 12.44 13.67
CA LEU A 250 -45.52 11.62 14.30
C LEU A 250 -46.09 10.27 14.79
N ALA A 251 -47.31 10.25 15.34
CA ALA A 251 -47.97 9.00 15.76
C ALA A 251 -48.25 8.07 14.58
N ARG A 252 -48.75 8.60 13.45
CA ARG A 252 -49.00 7.85 12.23
C ARG A 252 -47.69 7.27 11.67
N LEU A 253 -46.63 8.10 11.54
CA LEU A 253 -45.33 7.62 11.06
C LEU A 253 -44.73 6.58 12.01
N SER A 254 -45.00 6.68 13.31
CA SER A 254 -44.55 5.69 14.29
C SER A 254 -45.30 4.37 14.13
N GLU A 255 -46.59 4.40 13.88
CA GLU A 255 -47.41 3.23 13.58
C GLU A 255 -46.95 2.52 12.29
N ASP A 256 -46.74 3.30 11.22
CA ASP A 256 -46.19 2.79 9.95
C ASP A 256 -44.82 2.15 10.14
N THR A 257 -43.98 2.74 11.02
CA THR A 257 -42.63 2.24 11.34
C THR A 257 -42.68 0.98 12.22
N ALA A 258 -43.65 0.89 13.12
CA ALA A 258 -43.83 -0.22 14.05
C ALA A 258 -44.08 -1.55 13.29
N ALA A 259 -44.72 -1.50 12.14
CA ALA A 259 -44.95 -2.67 11.30
C ALA A 259 -43.65 -3.35 10.80
N TYR A 260 -42.49 -2.67 10.84
CA TYR A 260 -41.20 -3.10 10.30
C TYR A 260 -40.08 -3.13 11.35
N THR A 261 -40.41 -3.27 12.63
CA THR A 261 -39.43 -3.25 13.73
C THR A 261 -38.36 -4.32 13.60
N GLU A 262 -38.70 -5.53 13.15
CA GLU A 262 -37.77 -6.64 12.99
C GLU A 262 -36.80 -6.40 11.83
N GLU A 263 -37.27 -5.92 10.69
CA GLU A 263 -36.47 -5.59 9.53
C GLU A 263 -35.49 -4.43 9.85
N ILE A 264 -35.96 -3.42 10.59
CA ILE A 264 -35.15 -2.30 11.03
C ILE A 264 -34.05 -2.78 12.00
N ARG A 265 -34.39 -3.69 12.94
CA ARG A 265 -33.46 -4.30 13.87
C ARG A 265 -32.40 -5.16 13.14
N SER A 266 -32.84 -5.95 12.18
CA SER A 266 -31.98 -6.75 11.29
C SER A 266 -31.01 -5.83 10.54
N ASN A 267 -31.50 -4.80 9.87
CA ASN A 267 -30.67 -3.81 9.17
C ASN A 267 -29.62 -3.19 10.09
N TYR A 268 -30.00 -2.77 11.31
CA TYR A 268 -29.07 -2.19 12.28
C TYR A 268 -27.94 -3.16 12.65
N THR A 269 -28.29 -4.42 12.88
CA THR A 269 -27.33 -5.48 13.24
C THR A 269 -26.39 -5.78 12.10
N VAL A 270 -26.91 -5.97 10.88
CA VAL A 270 -26.13 -6.30 9.67
C VAL A 270 -25.24 -5.14 9.25
N LEU A 271 -25.74 -3.90 9.29
CA LEU A 271 -24.93 -2.72 8.99
C LEU A 271 -23.79 -2.53 9.98
N GLY A 272 -24.03 -2.78 11.28
CA GLY A 272 -22.99 -2.75 12.30
C GLY A 272 -21.93 -3.83 12.10
N GLU A 273 -22.31 -5.03 11.63
CA GLU A 273 -21.39 -6.11 11.28
C GLU A 273 -20.57 -5.74 10.04
N LEU A 274 -21.21 -5.25 8.98
CA LEU A 274 -20.55 -4.79 7.77
C LEU A 274 -19.56 -3.66 8.07
N ASP A 275 -19.94 -2.65 8.87
CA ASP A 275 -19.05 -1.56 9.25
C ASP A 275 -17.80 -2.08 9.98
N PHE A 276 -17.96 -3.04 10.90
CA PHE A 276 -16.85 -3.71 11.57
C PHE A 276 -15.95 -4.48 10.59
N ILE A 277 -16.51 -5.23 9.65
CA ILE A 277 -15.74 -5.97 8.64
C ILE A 277 -15.01 -5.00 7.70
N PHE A 278 -15.68 -3.93 7.27
CA PHE A 278 -15.06 -2.90 6.43
C PHE A 278 -14.00 -2.08 7.18
N ALA A 279 -14.12 -1.90 8.49
CA ALA A 279 -13.08 -1.31 9.32
C ALA A 279 -11.79 -2.18 9.30
N ARG A 280 -11.93 -3.51 9.41
CA ARG A 280 -10.78 -4.44 9.28
C ARG A 280 -10.13 -4.35 7.90
N GLY A 281 -10.93 -4.34 6.82
CA GLY A 281 -10.44 -4.14 5.46
C GLY A 281 -9.76 -2.78 5.25
N GLY A 282 -10.31 -1.72 5.84
CA GLY A 282 -9.74 -0.36 5.83
C GLY A 282 -8.41 -0.27 6.55
N LEU A 283 -8.29 -0.88 7.72
CA LEU A 283 -7.05 -0.97 8.49
C LEU A 283 -5.97 -1.76 7.70
N ALA A 284 -6.37 -2.88 7.08
CA ALA A 284 -5.46 -3.68 6.24
C ALA A 284 -4.90 -2.86 5.07
N LEU A 285 -5.74 -2.06 4.41
CA LEU A 285 -5.31 -1.17 3.33
C LEU A 285 -4.31 -0.11 3.84
N ASP A 286 -4.61 0.53 4.95
CA ASP A 286 -3.74 1.56 5.52
C ASP A 286 -2.38 1.00 5.94
N MET A 287 -2.34 -0.21 6.50
CA MET A 287 -1.10 -0.86 6.93
C MET A 287 -0.34 -1.53 5.77
N ASN A 288 -0.86 -1.55 4.54
CA ASN A 288 -0.37 -2.39 3.44
C ASN A 288 -0.23 -3.85 3.90
N ALA A 289 -1.24 -4.35 4.60
CA ALA A 289 -1.24 -5.65 5.23
C ALA A 289 -1.73 -6.73 4.27
N SER A 290 -1.20 -7.95 4.42
CA SER A 290 -1.62 -9.14 3.70
C SER A 290 -2.30 -10.14 4.63
N MET A 291 -3.13 -11.01 4.06
CA MET A 291 -3.77 -12.11 4.78
C MET A 291 -2.73 -13.17 5.14
N PRO A 292 -2.50 -13.48 6.44
CA PRO A 292 -1.62 -14.57 6.83
C PRO A 292 -2.28 -15.93 6.60
N LEU A 293 -1.44 -16.94 6.31
CA LEU A 293 -1.85 -18.33 6.31
C LEU A 293 -1.80 -18.87 7.74
N PHE A 294 -2.77 -19.71 8.13
CA PHE A 294 -2.81 -20.26 9.47
C PHE A 294 -2.56 -21.77 9.48
N ASN A 295 -1.85 -22.26 10.50
CA ASN A 295 -1.61 -23.65 10.79
C ASN A 295 -1.84 -23.98 12.28
N THR A 296 -1.96 -25.24 12.59
CA THR A 296 -2.06 -25.78 13.97
C THR A 296 -0.79 -26.49 14.45
N GLU A 297 0.28 -26.44 13.63
CA GLU A 297 1.54 -27.15 13.88
C GLU A 297 2.56 -26.28 14.64
N GLY A 298 2.17 -25.10 15.05
CA GLY A 298 3.03 -24.17 15.76
C GLY A 298 4.11 -23.50 14.88
N ARG A 299 3.92 -23.46 13.53
CA ARG A 299 4.86 -22.79 12.62
C ARG A 299 4.55 -21.32 12.47
N ILE A 300 5.56 -20.47 12.60
CA ILE A 300 5.54 -19.04 12.30
C ILE A 300 6.56 -18.78 11.22
N HIS A 301 6.16 -18.16 10.14
CA HIS A 301 7.03 -17.68 9.07
C HIS A 301 6.57 -16.30 8.61
N ILE A 302 7.09 -15.26 9.22
CA ILE A 302 6.81 -13.87 8.90
C ILE A 302 7.83 -13.40 7.86
N ARG A 303 7.35 -12.94 6.71
CA ARG A 303 8.17 -12.45 5.61
C ARG A 303 8.11 -10.93 5.55
N GLU A 304 9.22 -10.26 5.74
CA GLU A 304 9.34 -8.80 5.72
C GLU A 304 8.25 -8.09 6.57
N GLY A 305 8.02 -8.57 7.78
CA GLY A 305 7.05 -8.01 8.71
C GLY A 305 7.47 -6.63 9.21
N ARG A 306 6.57 -5.67 9.20
CA ARG A 306 6.78 -4.30 9.68
C ARG A 306 5.93 -4.05 10.92
N HIS A 307 6.54 -3.63 12.01
CA HIS A 307 5.80 -3.35 13.25
C HIS A 307 4.75 -2.24 13.02
N PRO A 308 3.44 -2.50 13.22
CA PRO A 308 2.36 -1.61 12.78
C PRO A 308 2.31 -0.27 13.50
N LEU A 309 2.87 -0.17 14.71
CA LEU A 309 2.88 1.05 15.52
C LEU A 309 4.12 1.92 15.26
N LEU A 310 5.05 1.50 14.40
CA LEU A 310 6.19 2.30 14.00
C LEU A 310 5.90 3.11 12.74
N ASN A 311 6.69 4.17 12.52
CA ASN A 311 6.55 5.01 11.34
C ASN A 311 6.77 4.18 10.06
N LYS A 312 5.76 4.11 9.19
CA LYS A 312 5.73 3.33 7.95
C LYS A 312 6.91 3.59 7.00
N ARG A 313 7.50 4.80 7.03
CA ARG A 313 8.63 5.20 6.17
C ARG A 313 9.99 4.81 6.74
N GLN A 314 10.07 4.57 8.03
CA GLN A 314 11.33 4.33 8.74
C GLN A 314 11.44 2.89 9.26
N VAL A 315 10.30 2.19 9.39
CA VAL A 315 10.28 0.81 9.89
C VAL A 315 11.02 -0.12 8.93
N ILE A 316 12.01 -0.83 9.46
CA ILE A 316 12.76 -1.83 8.71
C ILE A 316 12.03 -3.17 8.85
N PRO A 317 11.77 -3.87 7.74
CA PRO A 317 11.07 -5.15 7.78
C PRO A 317 11.97 -6.23 8.37
N ILE A 318 11.36 -7.13 9.13
CA ILE A 318 12.03 -8.31 9.69
C ILE A 318 11.45 -9.59 9.11
N THR A 319 12.29 -10.59 8.88
CA THR A 319 11.87 -11.95 8.52
C THR A 319 12.16 -12.85 9.71
N VAL A 320 11.13 -13.56 10.18
CA VAL A 320 11.23 -14.43 11.38
C VAL A 320 10.64 -15.78 11.05
N THR A 321 11.37 -16.84 11.43
CA THR A 321 10.90 -18.23 11.38
C THR A 321 10.94 -18.82 12.78
N LEU A 322 9.98 -19.67 13.14
CA LEU A 322 9.93 -20.41 14.41
C LEU A 322 8.99 -21.62 14.19
N GLY A 323 9.34 -22.75 14.77
CA GLY A 323 8.48 -23.94 14.80
C GLY A 323 8.60 -24.87 13.58
N ASP A 324 9.55 -24.63 12.69
CA ASP A 324 9.88 -25.51 11.56
C ASP A 324 11.16 -26.34 11.88
N THR A 325 12.33 -25.69 11.86
CA THR A 325 13.62 -26.31 12.15
C THR A 325 14.03 -26.18 13.61
N PHE A 326 13.49 -25.21 14.33
CA PHE A 326 13.73 -24.96 15.74
C PHE A 326 12.45 -24.45 16.42
N ASP A 327 12.31 -24.76 17.70
CA ASP A 327 11.19 -24.35 18.56
C ASP A 327 11.54 -23.19 19.52
N LEU A 328 12.83 -22.88 19.63
CA LEU A 328 13.34 -21.81 20.49
C LEU A 328 14.33 -20.93 19.75
N LEU A 329 14.07 -19.61 19.75
CA LEU A 329 14.91 -18.59 19.13
C LEU A 329 15.49 -17.65 20.20
N ILE A 330 16.82 -17.58 20.30
CA ILE A 330 17.53 -16.69 21.21
C ILE A 330 18.11 -15.51 20.44
N ILE A 331 17.59 -14.31 20.70
CA ILE A 331 18.00 -13.08 20.00
C ILE A 331 19.01 -12.33 20.87
N THR A 332 20.19 -12.10 20.33
CA THR A 332 21.30 -11.42 21.00
C THR A 332 21.65 -10.09 20.30
N GLY A 333 22.49 -9.27 20.91
CA GLY A 333 22.92 -7.98 20.37
C GLY A 333 22.61 -6.80 21.30
N PRO A 334 22.94 -5.55 20.89
CA PRO A 334 22.71 -4.36 21.71
C PRO A 334 21.21 -4.05 21.89
N ASN A 335 20.85 -3.38 23.01
CA ASN A 335 19.45 -3.04 23.33
C ASN A 335 18.81 -2.14 22.27
N THR A 336 19.59 -1.24 21.72
CA THR A 336 19.16 -0.33 20.63
C THR A 336 18.92 -1.03 19.29
N GLY A 337 19.30 -2.32 19.14
CA GLY A 337 19.26 -3.07 17.89
C GLY A 337 17.86 -3.51 17.41
N GLY A 338 16.81 -3.35 18.23
CA GLY A 338 15.45 -3.75 17.87
C GLY A 338 15.00 -5.13 18.36
N LYS A 339 15.72 -5.73 19.33
CA LYS A 339 15.38 -7.04 19.93
C LYS A 339 13.94 -7.08 20.46
N THR A 340 13.60 -6.14 21.35
CA THR A 340 12.25 -5.99 21.92
C THR A 340 11.19 -5.77 20.86
N VAL A 341 11.49 -4.97 19.83
CA VAL A 341 10.58 -4.72 18.71
C VAL A 341 10.31 -6.00 17.91
N SER A 342 11.33 -6.84 17.71
CA SER A 342 11.17 -8.12 17.02
C SER A 342 10.24 -9.07 17.78
N LEU A 343 10.41 -9.19 19.10
CA LEU A 343 9.50 -9.95 19.98
C LEU A 343 8.07 -9.42 19.92
N LYS A 344 7.91 -8.10 20.10
CA LYS A 344 6.59 -7.45 20.02
C LYS A 344 5.95 -7.65 18.68
N THR A 345 6.70 -7.61 17.56
CA THR A 345 6.17 -7.82 16.23
C THR A 345 5.56 -9.21 16.09
N VAL A 346 6.28 -10.25 16.48
CA VAL A 346 5.78 -11.63 16.39
C VAL A 346 4.55 -11.83 17.28
N GLY A 347 4.60 -11.38 18.53
CA GLY A 347 3.47 -11.49 19.45
C GLY A 347 2.24 -10.72 18.96
N LEU A 348 2.43 -9.48 18.51
CA LEU A 348 1.35 -8.64 18.02
C LEU A 348 0.73 -9.18 16.73
N PHE A 349 1.55 -9.68 15.78
CA PHE A 349 1.05 -10.32 14.56
C PHE A 349 0.22 -11.57 14.85
N THR A 350 0.65 -12.38 15.82
CA THR A 350 -0.12 -13.54 16.28
C THR A 350 -1.50 -13.10 16.80
N LEU A 351 -1.55 -12.08 17.66
CA LEU A 351 -2.80 -11.55 18.19
C LEU A 351 -3.69 -10.93 17.11
N MET A 352 -3.10 -10.13 16.21
CA MET A 352 -3.82 -9.51 15.08
C MET A 352 -4.39 -10.58 14.15
N GLY A 353 -3.57 -11.51 13.72
CA GLY A 353 -3.98 -12.58 12.82
C GLY A 353 -5.10 -13.43 13.42
N GLN A 354 -4.98 -13.84 14.69
CA GLN A 354 -6.03 -14.59 15.39
C GLN A 354 -7.31 -13.78 15.66
N ALA A 355 -7.24 -12.45 15.57
CA ALA A 355 -8.41 -11.58 15.63
C ALA A 355 -9.06 -11.33 14.25
N GLY A 356 -8.60 -12.00 13.19
CA GLY A 356 -9.11 -11.81 11.83
C GLY A 356 -8.58 -10.54 11.14
N LEU A 357 -7.56 -9.88 11.70
CA LEU A 357 -6.87 -8.76 11.08
C LEU A 357 -5.75 -9.25 10.17
N HIS A 358 -5.54 -8.57 9.05
CA HIS A 358 -4.37 -8.78 8.22
C HIS A 358 -3.12 -8.21 8.91
N ILE A 359 -1.94 -8.70 8.55
CA ILE A 359 -0.67 -8.28 9.13
C ILE A 359 0.18 -7.53 8.10
N PRO A 360 0.90 -6.47 8.48
CA PRO A 360 1.79 -5.73 7.58
C PRO A 360 3.08 -6.51 7.29
N ALA A 361 2.94 -7.58 6.52
CA ALA A 361 3.99 -8.48 6.08
C ALA A 361 3.78 -8.86 4.61
N LEU A 362 4.78 -9.45 3.95
CA LEU A 362 4.61 -9.96 2.59
C LEU A 362 3.61 -11.12 2.56
N ASP A 363 2.95 -11.24 1.42
CA ASP A 363 2.06 -12.34 1.10
C ASP A 363 2.71 -13.72 1.37
N ARG A 364 1.89 -14.71 1.73
CA ARG A 364 2.32 -16.05 2.17
C ARG A 364 3.12 -16.04 3.47
N SER A 365 2.97 -15.05 4.32
CA SER A 365 3.39 -15.15 5.72
C SER A 365 2.48 -16.14 6.45
N GLU A 366 3.09 -17.00 7.28
CA GLU A 366 2.39 -18.07 7.99
C GLU A 366 2.44 -17.81 9.50
N LEU A 367 1.30 -18.01 10.16
CA LEU A 367 1.13 -17.89 11.60
C LEU A 367 0.51 -19.18 12.16
N ALA A 368 0.87 -19.54 13.38
CA ALA A 368 0.20 -20.61 14.07
C ALA A 368 -0.97 -20.11 14.94
N VAL A 369 -1.93 -20.98 15.19
CA VAL A 369 -2.97 -20.75 16.16
C VAL A 369 -2.44 -21.14 17.54
N PHE A 370 -2.36 -20.17 18.44
CA PHE A 370 -1.99 -20.39 19.84
C PHE A 370 -3.20 -20.16 20.77
N GLU A 371 -3.39 -21.05 21.72
CA GLU A 371 -4.40 -20.86 22.77
C GLU A 371 -3.97 -19.80 23.77
N HIS A 372 -2.66 -19.76 24.03
CA HIS A 372 -2.05 -18.84 24.96
C HIS A 372 -0.85 -18.14 24.38
N VAL A 373 -0.77 -16.82 24.59
CA VAL A 373 0.42 -16.02 24.32
C VAL A 373 0.86 -15.40 25.63
N TYR A 374 2.08 -15.71 26.04
CA TYR A 374 2.69 -15.17 27.25
C TYR A 374 3.81 -14.22 26.87
N ALA A 375 3.87 -13.08 27.52
CA ALA A 375 4.91 -12.09 27.27
C ALA A 375 5.48 -11.55 28.60
N ASP A 376 6.77 -11.67 28.74
CA ASP A 376 7.53 -10.96 29.75
C ASP A 376 8.43 -9.95 29.06
N ILE A 377 7.85 -8.76 28.81
CA ILE A 377 8.43 -7.68 28.01
C ILE A 377 8.24 -6.35 28.75
N GLY A 378 9.29 -5.52 28.74
CA GLY A 378 9.29 -4.16 29.25
C GLY A 378 9.79 -4.05 30.71
N ASP A 379 10.46 -2.93 30.98
CA ASP A 379 10.89 -2.54 32.34
C ASP A 379 9.69 -2.06 33.13
N GLU A 380 9.35 -2.74 34.22
CA GLU A 380 8.40 -2.20 35.20
C GLU A 380 9.13 -1.14 36.09
N GLN A 381 9.59 -0.04 35.44
CA GLN A 381 10.16 1.15 36.14
C GLN A 381 9.04 2.02 36.76
N SER A 382 7.98 1.42 37.30
CA SER A 382 7.03 2.19 38.08
C SER A 382 7.60 2.37 39.49
N ILE A 383 7.87 3.62 39.85
CA ILE A 383 8.34 4.06 41.18
C ILE A 383 7.41 3.57 42.34
N GLU A 384 6.21 3.13 42.02
CA GLU A 384 5.19 2.69 42.97
C GLU A 384 5.30 1.22 43.40
N GLN A 385 6.13 0.37 42.74
CA GLN A 385 6.31 -1.03 43.14
C GLN A 385 7.72 -1.25 43.70
N SER A 386 7.79 -1.48 44.98
CA SER A 386 9.02 -1.71 45.75
C SER A 386 9.71 -3.06 45.50
N LEU A 387 9.30 -3.83 44.50
CA LEU A 387 9.95 -5.08 44.08
C LEU A 387 11.10 -4.78 43.14
N SER A 388 12.25 -5.41 43.28
CA SER A 388 13.33 -5.30 42.29
C SER A 388 12.85 -5.80 40.93
N THR A 389 13.38 -5.22 39.83
CA THR A 389 13.04 -5.59 38.43
C THR A 389 13.11 -7.11 38.25
N PHE A 390 14.11 -7.78 38.78
CA PHE A 390 14.23 -9.23 38.73
C PHE A 390 13.05 -9.98 39.38
N SER A 391 12.61 -9.53 40.59
CA SER A 391 11.48 -10.17 41.28
C SER A 391 10.18 -10.03 40.53
N SER A 392 9.95 -8.91 39.86
CA SER A 392 8.77 -8.68 39.01
C SER A 392 8.74 -9.61 37.82
N HIS A 393 9.87 -9.74 37.09
CA HIS A 393 10.01 -10.66 35.97
C HIS A 393 9.80 -12.11 36.42
N MET A 394 10.48 -12.55 37.54
CA MET A 394 10.31 -13.92 38.06
C MET A 394 8.89 -14.22 38.50
N THR A 395 8.20 -13.28 39.14
CA THR A 395 6.80 -13.47 39.54
C THR A 395 5.91 -13.66 38.31
N ASN A 396 6.12 -12.88 37.26
CA ASN A 396 5.39 -13.03 36.02
C ASN A 396 5.68 -14.38 35.33
N ILE A 397 6.95 -14.75 35.22
CA ILE A 397 7.41 -16.04 34.65
C ILE A 397 6.80 -17.22 35.43
N VAL A 398 6.92 -17.24 36.75
CA VAL A 398 6.31 -18.28 37.58
C VAL A 398 4.81 -18.38 37.39
N SER A 399 4.12 -17.26 37.23
CA SER A 399 2.66 -17.25 37.03
C SER A 399 2.22 -17.98 35.79
N PHE A 400 2.94 -17.84 34.67
CA PHE A 400 2.55 -18.51 33.45
C PHE A 400 3.19 -19.87 33.21
N LEU A 401 4.37 -20.15 33.78
CA LEU A 401 4.99 -21.48 33.73
C LEU A 401 4.08 -22.60 34.28
N LYS A 402 3.15 -22.24 35.17
CA LYS A 402 2.15 -23.19 35.72
C LYS A 402 1.07 -23.58 34.71
N HIS A 403 0.87 -22.79 33.65
CA HIS A 403 -0.24 -22.92 32.71
C HIS A 403 0.22 -23.05 31.23
N VAL A 404 1.53 -22.94 31.00
CA VAL A 404 2.10 -23.04 29.66
C VAL A 404 2.03 -24.47 29.14
N ASP A 405 1.67 -24.64 27.89
CA ASP A 405 1.53 -25.92 27.19
C ASP A 405 2.11 -25.84 25.76
N GLU A 406 1.98 -26.93 25.00
CA GLU A 406 2.46 -27.01 23.59
C GLU A 406 1.74 -26.09 22.62
N HIS A 407 0.55 -25.56 22.98
CA HIS A 407 -0.23 -24.60 22.23
C HIS A 407 0.05 -23.14 22.66
N SER A 408 1.14 -22.93 23.37
CA SER A 408 1.54 -21.62 23.88
C SER A 408 2.68 -21.01 23.07
N LEU A 409 2.63 -19.68 22.90
CA LEU A 409 3.77 -18.85 22.45
C LEU A 409 4.31 -18.08 23.66
N VAL A 410 5.61 -18.18 23.92
CA VAL A 410 6.27 -17.51 25.04
C VAL A 410 7.32 -16.52 24.53
N LEU A 411 7.26 -15.29 25.02
CA LEU A 411 8.12 -14.18 24.62
C LEU A 411 8.81 -13.59 25.84
N PHE A 412 10.14 -13.67 25.90
CA PHE A 412 10.96 -13.12 26.98
C PHE A 412 11.83 -11.97 26.48
N ASP A 413 11.78 -10.84 27.14
CA ASP A 413 12.72 -9.75 26.92
C ASP A 413 13.71 -9.66 28.07
N GLU A 414 15.00 -9.65 27.76
CA GLU A 414 16.11 -9.61 28.72
C GLU A 414 16.04 -10.70 29.83
N LEU A 415 15.77 -11.93 29.42
CA LEU A 415 15.61 -13.05 30.38
C LEU A 415 16.82 -13.21 31.29
N GLY A 416 16.57 -13.19 32.59
CA GLY A 416 17.60 -13.32 33.66
C GLY A 416 18.27 -12.02 34.09
N ALA A 417 17.92 -10.88 33.49
CA ALA A 417 18.46 -9.58 33.84
C ALA A 417 18.03 -9.12 35.25
N GLY A 418 18.83 -8.25 35.87
CA GLY A 418 18.52 -7.63 37.15
C GLY A 418 19.00 -8.39 38.41
N THR A 419 19.81 -9.44 38.24
CA THR A 419 20.50 -10.17 39.31
C THR A 419 21.99 -10.40 38.98
N ASP A 420 22.71 -11.18 39.76
CA ASP A 420 24.07 -11.60 39.41
C ASP A 420 24.10 -12.24 38.01
N PRO A 421 25.02 -11.83 37.13
CA PRO A 421 25.04 -12.33 35.75
C PRO A 421 25.14 -13.84 35.62
N THR A 422 25.92 -14.48 36.46
CA THR A 422 26.14 -15.95 36.46
C THR A 422 24.89 -16.69 36.91
N GLU A 423 24.23 -16.22 37.97
CA GLU A 423 22.97 -16.78 38.46
C GLU A 423 21.84 -16.52 37.44
N GLY A 424 21.77 -15.31 36.87
CA GLY A 424 20.80 -14.93 35.87
C GLY A 424 20.89 -15.78 34.59
N ALA A 425 22.10 -16.00 34.08
CA ALA A 425 22.35 -16.85 32.93
C ALA A 425 21.99 -18.33 33.20
N ALA A 426 22.36 -18.85 34.37
CA ALA A 426 22.00 -20.21 34.75
C ALA A 426 20.51 -20.44 34.89
N LEU A 427 19.79 -19.48 35.50
CA LEU A 427 18.32 -19.52 35.62
C LEU A 427 17.63 -19.42 34.28
N ALA A 428 18.09 -18.50 33.43
CA ALA A 428 17.56 -18.32 32.08
C ALA A 428 17.72 -19.59 31.23
N THR A 429 18.91 -20.19 31.26
CA THR A 429 19.17 -21.48 30.58
C THR A 429 18.23 -22.57 31.08
N ALA A 430 18.02 -22.69 32.38
CA ALA A 430 17.16 -23.70 32.98
C ALA A 430 15.67 -23.49 32.56
N ILE A 431 15.19 -22.27 32.55
CA ILE A 431 13.83 -21.91 32.09
C ILE A 431 13.65 -22.26 30.62
N LEU A 432 14.60 -21.83 29.77
CA LEU A 432 14.54 -22.08 28.34
C LEU A 432 14.61 -23.58 28.00
N ASN A 433 15.48 -24.32 28.68
CA ASN A 433 15.59 -25.77 28.55
C ASN A 433 14.29 -26.49 28.96
N HIS A 434 13.64 -26.04 30.04
CA HIS A 434 12.34 -26.57 30.44
C HIS A 434 11.25 -26.39 29.39
N LEU A 435 11.19 -25.21 28.76
CA LEU A 435 10.23 -24.93 27.69
C LEU A 435 10.56 -25.71 26.42
N HIS A 436 11.84 -25.77 26.06
CA HIS A 436 12.34 -26.51 24.90
C HIS A 436 12.03 -28.02 25.00
N GLN A 437 12.29 -28.65 26.13
CA GLN A 437 11.96 -30.06 26.35
C GLN A 437 10.47 -30.38 26.18
N ARG A 438 9.60 -29.40 26.33
CA ARG A 438 8.14 -29.52 26.14
C ARG A 438 7.70 -29.07 24.75
N GLY A 439 8.62 -28.71 23.83
CA GLY A 439 8.33 -28.29 22.48
C GLY A 439 7.55 -26.97 22.39
N ILE A 440 7.65 -26.10 23.41
CA ILE A 440 6.89 -24.84 23.49
C ILE A 440 7.58 -23.79 22.64
N ARG A 441 6.82 -23.16 21.75
CA ARG A 441 7.36 -22.10 20.87
C ARG A 441 7.79 -20.90 21.69
N THR A 442 9.10 -20.62 21.70
CA THR A 442 9.68 -19.62 22.58
C THR A 442 10.62 -18.69 21.83
N MET A 443 10.52 -17.39 22.10
CA MET A 443 11.50 -16.39 21.67
C MET A 443 12.02 -15.67 22.92
N ALA A 444 13.34 -15.54 23.02
CA ALA A 444 13.98 -14.87 24.16
C ALA A 444 15.03 -13.87 23.66
N THR A 445 15.13 -12.72 24.30
CA THR A 445 16.28 -11.83 24.13
C THR A 445 17.19 -11.89 25.35
N THR A 446 18.48 -11.74 25.12
CA THR A 446 19.48 -11.78 26.18
C THR A 446 20.76 -11.04 25.81
N HIS A 447 21.55 -10.74 26.83
CA HIS A 447 22.93 -10.27 26.72
C HIS A 447 23.97 -11.31 27.13
N TYR A 448 23.53 -12.44 27.69
CA TYR A 448 24.45 -13.45 28.26
C TYR A 448 25.09 -14.31 27.18
N SER A 449 26.41 -14.42 27.24
CA SER A 449 27.20 -15.27 26.32
C SER A 449 26.90 -16.75 26.47
N GLU A 450 26.56 -17.19 27.67
CA GLU A 450 26.20 -18.57 28.01
C GLU A 450 24.96 -19.05 27.23
N LEU A 451 23.98 -18.15 26.99
CA LEU A 451 22.81 -18.49 26.22
C LEU A 451 23.12 -18.59 24.72
N LYS A 452 24.12 -17.86 24.21
CA LYS A 452 24.60 -18.03 22.82
C LYS A 452 25.21 -19.44 22.66
N VAL A 453 26.04 -19.87 23.64
CA VAL A 453 26.63 -21.20 23.66
C VAL A 453 25.56 -22.29 23.79
N TYR A 454 24.57 -22.09 24.64
CA TYR A 454 23.42 -22.98 24.77
C TYR A 454 22.70 -23.19 23.45
N ALA A 455 22.43 -22.15 22.71
CA ALA A 455 21.78 -22.25 21.41
C ALA A 455 22.66 -22.93 20.33
N LEU A 456 23.98 -22.77 20.37
CA LEU A 456 24.91 -23.48 19.47
C LEU A 456 25.06 -24.97 19.78
N SER A 457 24.88 -25.37 21.04
CA SER A 457 25.08 -26.73 21.49
C SER A 457 23.81 -27.59 21.58
N THR A 458 22.63 -26.96 21.53
CA THR A 458 21.36 -27.64 21.74
C THR A 458 20.60 -27.75 20.41
N PRO A 459 20.26 -28.96 19.94
CA PRO A 459 19.46 -29.15 18.74
C PRO A 459 18.11 -28.44 18.82
N GLN A 460 17.59 -27.92 17.72
CA GLN A 460 16.30 -27.19 17.62
C GLN A 460 16.24 -25.91 18.47
N VAL A 461 17.37 -25.41 18.96
CA VAL A 461 17.51 -24.05 19.49
C VAL A 461 18.38 -23.24 18.53
N GLU A 462 17.93 -22.06 18.14
CA GLU A 462 18.65 -21.26 17.17
C GLU A 462 19.01 -19.87 17.73
N ASN A 463 20.18 -19.38 17.34
CA ASN A 463 20.61 -18.02 17.61
C ASN A 463 20.07 -17.05 16.57
N ALA A 464 19.83 -15.82 16.97
CA ALA A 464 19.65 -14.69 16.08
C ALA A 464 20.35 -13.44 16.62
N CYS A 465 20.70 -12.53 15.75
CA CYS A 465 21.20 -11.23 16.15
C CYS A 465 20.48 -10.09 15.42
N CYS A 466 20.36 -8.95 16.11
CA CYS A 466 20.00 -7.70 15.47
C CYS A 466 21.27 -7.06 14.90
N GLU A 467 21.31 -6.87 13.60
CA GLU A 467 22.47 -6.30 12.90
C GLU A 467 22.73 -4.86 13.36
N PHE A 468 24.00 -4.55 13.60
CA PHE A 468 24.47 -3.25 14.03
C PHE A 468 25.59 -2.78 13.08
N ASP A 469 25.47 -1.57 12.57
CA ASP A 469 26.48 -0.99 11.71
C ASP A 469 27.55 -0.28 12.55
N LEU A 470 28.75 -0.83 12.55
CA LEU A 470 29.88 -0.27 13.27
C LEU A 470 30.43 1.00 12.62
N GLU A 471 30.22 1.23 11.32
CA GLU A 471 30.73 2.44 10.66
C GLU A 471 29.91 3.67 11.05
N THR A 472 28.58 3.54 11.05
CA THR A 472 27.66 4.62 11.39
C THR A 472 27.26 4.69 12.85
N LEU A 473 27.60 3.70 13.67
CA LEU A 473 27.15 3.47 15.05
C LEU A 473 25.62 3.48 15.15
N ARG A 474 24.95 2.93 14.15
CA ARG A 474 23.49 2.86 14.11
C ARG A 474 23.00 1.41 13.96
N PRO A 475 21.91 1.04 14.62
CA PRO A 475 21.27 -0.23 14.35
C PRO A 475 20.69 -0.24 12.92
N THR A 476 20.88 -1.34 12.21
CA THR A 476 20.19 -1.56 10.93
C THR A 476 18.79 -2.14 11.13
N TYR A 477 18.47 -2.59 12.35
CA TYR A 477 17.20 -3.24 12.73
C TYR A 477 16.88 -4.54 11.97
N ARG A 478 17.84 -5.08 11.22
CA ARG A 478 17.67 -6.36 10.50
C ARG A 478 17.91 -7.51 11.50
N LEU A 479 17.03 -8.51 11.45
CA LEU A 479 17.19 -9.73 12.25
C LEU A 479 17.87 -10.81 11.39
N LEU A 480 19.01 -11.30 11.84
CA LEU A 480 19.79 -12.34 11.19
C LEU A 480 19.67 -13.63 12.02
N ILE A 481 18.91 -14.61 11.51
CA ILE A 481 18.72 -15.92 12.18
C ILE A 481 19.88 -16.84 11.85
N GLY A 482 20.28 -17.64 12.84
CA GLY A 482 21.39 -18.59 12.76
C GLY A 482 22.76 -17.96 13.01
N ILE A 483 22.81 -16.71 13.51
CA ILE A 483 24.06 -16.03 13.87
C ILE A 483 23.90 -15.51 15.30
N PRO A 484 24.77 -15.88 16.24
CA PRO A 484 24.83 -15.22 17.53
C PRO A 484 25.40 -13.80 17.40
N GLY A 485 24.82 -12.84 18.11
CA GLY A 485 25.29 -11.45 18.08
C GLY A 485 26.60 -11.27 18.81
N LYS A 486 27.47 -10.44 18.22
CA LYS A 486 28.74 -10.03 18.82
C LYS A 486 28.55 -8.90 19.84
N SER A 487 29.37 -8.89 20.88
CA SER A 487 29.51 -7.73 21.74
C SER A 487 30.41 -6.67 21.08
N ASN A 488 29.85 -5.49 20.78
CA ASN A 488 30.57 -4.41 20.12
C ASN A 488 30.96 -3.26 21.09
N ALA A 489 30.94 -3.52 22.39
CA ALA A 489 31.15 -2.50 23.42
C ALA A 489 32.47 -1.71 23.25
N PHE A 490 33.58 -2.38 23.00
CA PHE A 490 34.89 -1.75 22.83
C PHE A 490 34.96 -0.91 21.53
N ALA A 491 34.41 -1.44 20.43
CA ALA A 491 34.39 -0.72 19.17
C ALA A 491 33.51 0.55 19.28
N ILE A 492 32.36 0.43 19.94
CA ILE A 492 31.46 1.55 20.22
C ILE A 492 32.13 2.57 21.14
N ALA A 493 32.75 2.14 22.24
CA ALA A 493 33.44 3.00 23.20
C ALA A 493 34.58 3.79 22.54
N GLY A 494 35.41 3.14 21.71
CA GLY A 494 36.50 3.80 20.99
C GLY A 494 35.99 4.85 20.01
N LYS A 495 34.93 4.55 19.27
CA LYS A 495 34.33 5.54 18.37
C LYS A 495 33.61 6.70 19.07
N LEU A 496 33.12 6.49 20.28
CA LEU A 496 32.58 7.55 21.14
C LEU A 496 33.67 8.39 21.81
N GLY A 497 34.94 8.03 21.65
CA GLY A 497 36.08 8.81 22.12
C GLY A 497 36.72 8.33 23.43
N LEU A 498 36.40 7.11 23.87
CA LEU A 498 37.13 6.52 24.97
C LEU A 498 38.59 6.29 24.53
N PRO A 499 39.61 6.73 25.33
CA PRO A 499 41.01 6.58 24.96
C PRO A 499 41.42 5.13 24.79
N ASP A 500 42.23 4.85 23.77
CA ASP A 500 42.64 3.47 23.41
C ASP A 500 43.35 2.74 24.55
N TYR A 501 44.13 3.44 25.39
CA TYR A 501 44.79 2.79 26.54
C TYR A 501 43.81 2.25 27.57
N ILE A 502 42.63 2.87 27.75
CA ILE A 502 41.59 2.34 28.66
C ILE A 502 40.93 1.11 28.03
N ILE A 503 40.74 1.11 26.71
CA ILE A 503 40.18 -0.04 25.99
C ILE A 503 41.13 -1.22 26.03
N GLU A 504 42.42 -0.98 25.82
CA GLU A 504 43.46 -2.01 25.90
C GLU A 504 43.56 -2.60 27.35
N GLU A 505 43.53 -1.73 28.36
CA GLU A 505 43.49 -2.19 29.75
C GLU A 505 42.23 -3.03 30.01
N ALA A 506 41.07 -2.60 29.57
CA ALA A 506 39.84 -3.36 29.71
C ALA A 506 39.89 -4.74 29.01
N ARG A 507 40.57 -4.84 27.86
CA ARG A 507 40.78 -6.13 27.15
C ARG A 507 41.62 -7.12 28.02
N THR A 508 42.60 -6.63 28.79
CA THR A 508 43.42 -7.49 29.63
C THR A 508 42.65 -8.16 30.80
N HIS A 509 41.45 -7.65 31.08
CA HIS A 509 40.54 -8.22 32.05
C HIS A 509 39.60 -9.32 31.50
N LEU A 510 39.60 -9.50 30.16
CA LEU A 510 38.89 -10.64 29.52
C LEU A 510 39.74 -11.92 29.60
N THR A 511 39.07 -13.06 29.65
CA THR A 511 39.76 -14.34 29.59
C THR A 511 40.13 -14.71 28.14
N GLU A 512 41.24 -15.46 27.92
CA GLU A 512 41.66 -15.94 26.61
C GLU A 512 40.55 -16.78 25.90
N GLN A 513 39.67 -17.43 26.65
CA GLN A 513 38.56 -18.21 26.14
C GLN A 513 37.45 -17.30 25.61
N ASP A 514 37.18 -16.15 26.24
CA ASP A 514 36.21 -15.20 25.84
C ASP A 514 36.64 -14.49 24.51
N GLU A 515 37.94 -14.15 24.39
CA GLU A 515 38.47 -13.55 23.14
C GLU A 515 38.42 -14.53 21.97
N SER A 516 38.86 -15.77 22.13
CA SER A 516 38.81 -16.79 21.09
C SER A 516 37.39 -17.10 20.60
N PHE A 517 36.40 -17.08 21.51
CA PHE A 517 34.98 -17.29 21.17
C PHE A 517 34.40 -16.10 20.41
N GLU A 518 34.71 -14.86 20.82
CA GLU A 518 34.27 -13.64 20.14
C GLU A 518 34.87 -13.52 18.70
N ASP A 519 36.12 -13.98 18.51
CA ASP A 519 36.75 -14.02 17.18
C ASP A 519 36.08 -15.03 16.24
N LEU A 520 35.78 -16.23 16.73
CA LEU A 520 35.01 -17.25 16.00
C LEU A 520 33.61 -16.75 15.62
N LEU A 521 32.94 -16.04 16.51
CA LEU A 521 31.66 -15.41 16.26
C LEU A 521 31.78 -14.34 15.17
N THR A 522 32.88 -13.60 15.13
CA THR A 522 33.15 -12.56 14.10
C THR A 522 33.27 -13.14 12.71
N ASP A 523 34.01 -14.23 12.57
CA ASP A 523 34.18 -14.91 11.28
C ASP A 523 32.86 -15.50 10.78
N LEU A 524 32.08 -16.08 11.68
CA LEU A 524 30.78 -16.66 11.38
C LEU A 524 29.75 -15.61 10.97
N GLU A 525 29.70 -14.44 11.68
CA GLU A 525 28.85 -13.32 11.36
C GLU A 525 29.19 -12.72 9.97
N THR A 526 30.50 -12.51 9.72
CA THR A 526 30.98 -11.96 8.44
C THR A 526 30.64 -12.87 7.28
N SER A 527 30.85 -14.17 7.46
CA SER A 527 30.57 -15.19 6.45
C SER A 527 29.07 -15.26 6.11
N LYS A 528 28.20 -15.31 7.15
CA LYS A 528 26.75 -15.35 6.96
C LYS A 528 26.18 -14.02 6.45
N ARG A 529 26.75 -12.88 6.84
CA ARG A 529 26.37 -11.57 6.29
C ARG A 529 26.60 -11.50 4.79
N THR A 530 27.73 -12.06 4.34
CA THR A 530 28.03 -12.17 2.91
C THR A 530 27.02 -13.06 2.19
N ILE A 531 26.74 -14.25 2.74
CA ILE A 531 25.75 -15.18 2.21
C ILE A 531 24.35 -14.53 2.16
N GLN A 532 23.94 -13.84 3.21
CA GLN A 532 22.63 -13.17 3.23
C GLN A 532 22.53 -12.07 2.18
N LYS A 533 23.60 -11.28 2.00
CA LYS A 533 23.66 -10.24 0.97
C LYS A 533 23.53 -10.83 -0.44
N GLU A 534 24.28 -11.90 -0.71
CA GLU A 534 24.19 -12.63 -1.98
C GLU A 534 22.79 -13.21 -2.19
N GLN A 535 22.16 -13.73 -1.15
CA GLN A 535 20.79 -14.26 -1.22
C GLN A 535 19.76 -13.15 -1.49
N ASP A 536 19.92 -11.98 -0.89
CA ASP A 536 19.06 -10.81 -1.15
C ASP A 536 19.19 -10.34 -2.61
N GLU A 537 20.43 -10.33 -3.15
CA GLU A 537 20.70 -10.02 -4.57
C GLU A 537 20.05 -11.06 -5.50
N ILE A 538 20.19 -12.34 -5.18
CA ILE A 538 19.54 -13.44 -5.93
C ILE A 538 18.01 -13.28 -5.92
N ASN A 539 17.43 -12.92 -4.79
CA ASN A 539 15.99 -12.71 -4.68
C ASN A 539 15.54 -11.47 -5.46
N ALA A 540 16.35 -10.41 -5.51
CA ALA A 540 16.09 -9.23 -6.34
C ALA A 540 16.11 -9.59 -7.83
N TYR A 541 17.12 -10.34 -8.29
CA TYR A 541 17.21 -10.82 -9.67
C TYR A 541 16.07 -11.76 -10.04
N LYS A 542 15.63 -12.63 -9.13
CA LYS A 542 14.45 -13.48 -9.35
C LYS A 542 13.17 -12.66 -9.58
N ARG A 543 12.95 -11.62 -8.76
CA ARG A 543 11.78 -10.72 -8.93
C ARG A 543 11.82 -10.00 -10.27
N GLU A 544 13.01 -9.53 -10.69
CA GLU A 544 13.19 -8.84 -11.98
C GLU A 544 12.98 -9.82 -13.15
N LEU A 545 13.45 -11.04 -13.04
CA LEU A 545 13.26 -12.09 -14.03
C LEU A 545 11.79 -12.46 -14.20
N GLU A 546 11.05 -12.58 -13.11
CA GLU A 546 9.59 -12.83 -13.12
C GLU A 546 8.84 -11.66 -13.80
N ARG A 547 9.22 -10.43 -13.50
CA ARG A 547 8.66 -9.23 -14.14
C ARG A 547 8.91 -9.23 -15.66
N LEU A 548 10.16 -9.45 -16.07
CA LEU A 548 10.52 -9.52 -17.47
C LEU A 548 9.81 -10.67 -18.20
N LYS A 549 9.66 -11.82 -17.55
CA LYS A 549 8.93 -12.97 -18.10
C LYS A 549 7.45 -12.62 -18.33
N THR A 550 6.84 -11.90 -17.41
CA THR A 550 5.45 -11.42 -17.54
C THR A 550 5.31 -10.41 -18.68
N GLU A 551 6.26 -9.47 -18.80
CA GLU A 551 6.28 -8.49 -19.90
C GLU A 551 6.45 -9.15 -21.27
N VAL A 552 7.34 -10.16 -21.37
CA VAL A 552 7.55 -10.93 -22.61
C VAL A 552 6.29 -11.69 -22.98
N ARG A 553 5.63 -12.34 -22.01
CA ARG A 553 4.38 -13.04 -22.24
C ARG A 553 3.28 -12.12 -22.76
N GLN A 554 3.09 -10.96 -22.13
CA GLN A 554 2.12 -9.97 -22.59
C GLN A 554 2.43 -9.43 -23.99
N LYS A 555 3.72 -9.26 -24.34
CA LYS A 555 4.10 -8.86 -25.69
C LYS A 555 3.83 -9.97 -26.71
N GLN A 556 4.06 -11.22 -26.35
CA GLN A 556 3.71 -12.35 -27.20
C GLN A 556 2.22 -12.45 -27.47
N GLU A 557 1.39 -12.37 -26.43
CA GLU A 557 -0.06 -12.39 -26.54
C GLU A 557 -0.58 -11.26 -27.47
N ARG A 558 -0.05 -10.03 -27.31
CA ARG A 558 -0.39 -8.90 -28.19
C ARG A 558 0.04 -9.11 -29.67
N LEU A 559 1.20 -9.74 -29.87
CA LEU A 559 1.67 -10.06 -31.23
C LEU A 559 0.82 -11.15 -31.89
N GLU A 560 0.36 -12.13 -31.14
CA GLU A 560 -0.56 -13.16 -31.63
C GLU A 560 -1.92 -12.58 -31.99
N GLU A 561 -2.49 -11.74 -31.15
CA GLU A 561 -3.75 -11.00 -31.43
C GLU A 561 -3.64 -10.13 -32.68
N GLN A 562 -2.51 -9.41 -32.83
CA GLN A 562 -2.26 -8.60 -34.04
C GLN A 562 -2.13 -9.46 -35.29
N LYS A 563 -1.45 -10.61 -35.18
CA LYS A 563 -1.28 -11.56 -36.28
C LYS A 563 -2.64 -12.15 -36.71
N GLU A 564 -3.47 -12.56 -35.74
CA GLU A 564 -4.81 -13.06 -36.03
C GLU A 564 -5.72 -12.00 -36.69
N ARG A 565 -5.63 -10.75 -36.20
CA ARG A 565 -6.36 -9.64 -36.80
C ARG A 565 -5.94 -9.39 -38.24
N ILE A 566 -4.63 -9.36 -38.52
CA ILE A 566 -4.11 -9.19 -39.89
C ILE A 566 -4.54 -10.34 -40.80
N LEU A 567 -4.51 -11.58 -40.30
CA LEU A 567 -4.96 -12.76 -41.06
C LEU A 567 -6.46 -12.70 -41.35
N ARG A 568 -7.27 -12.26 -40.39
CA ARG A 568 -8.72 -12.09 -40.58
C ARG A 568 -9.02 -11.02 -41.63
N GLU A 569 -8.38 -9.85 -41.53
CA GLU A 569 -8.52 -8.77 -42.51
C GLU A 569 -8.04 -9.18 -43.92
N ALA A 570 -6.98 -9.99 -44.00
CA ALA A 570 -6.49 -10.51 -45.27
C ALA A 570 -7.46 -11.53 -45.89
N ASN A 571 -8.04 -12.40 -45.07
CA ASN A 571 -9.07 -13.36 -45.53
C ASN A 571 -10.34 -12.67 -45.97
N GLU A 572 -10.81 -11.65 -45.24
CA GLU A 572 -11.99 -10.84 -45.65
C GLU A 572 -11.75 -10.16 -46.97
N LYS A 573 -10.57 -9.56 -47.19
CA LYS A 573 -10.18 -8.95 -48.48
C LYS A 573 -10.11 -9.97 -49.61
N ALA A 574 -9.55 -11.15 -49.36
CA ALA A 574 -9.49 -12.22 -50.32
C ALA A 574 -10.88 -12.72 -50.70
N HIS A 575 -11.77 -12.90 -49.72
CA HIS A 575 -13.17 -13.24 -50.01
C HIS A 575 -13.93 -12.18 -50.80
N ALA A 576 -13.69 -10.89 -50.51
CA ALA A 576 -14.28 -9.79 -51.24
C ALA A 576 -13.80 -9.77 -52.71
N ILE A 577 -12.50 -10.00 -52.98
CA ILE A 577 -11.93 -10.09 -54.32
C ILE A 577 -12.47 -11.29 -55.08
N LEU A 578 -12.63 -12.45 -54.43
CA LEU A 578 -13.23 -13.63 -55.07
C LEU A 578 -14.71 -13.46 -55.39
N ALA A 579 -15.45 -12.75 -54.54
CA ALA A 579 -16.86 -12.44 -54.75
C ALA A 579 -17.05 -11.50 -55.97
N ASP A 580 -16.20 -10.42 -56.06
CA ASP A 580 -16.22 -9.48 -57.20
C ASP A 580 -15.80 -10.18 -58.52
N ALA A 581 -14.82 -11.07 -58.45
CA ALA A 581 -14.38 -11.86 -59.59
C ALA A 581 -15.49 -12.81 -60.08
N LYS A 582 -16.19 -13.47 -59.15
CA LYS A 582 -17.35 -14.33 -59.45
C LYS A 582 -18.51 -13.57 -60.09
N GLU A 583 -18.87 -12.42 -59.48
CA GLU A 583 -19.93 -11.56 -60.03
C GLU A 583 -19.57 -11.08 -61.43
N THR A 584 -18.31 -10.70 -61.66
CA THR A 584 -17.82 -10.30 -63.00
C THR A 584 -17.90 -11.44 -64.01
N ALA A 585 -17.54 -12.66 -63.60
CA ALA A 585 -17.64 -13.87 -64.44
C ALA A 585 -19.09 -14.18 -64.79
N ASP A 586 -20.01 -14.11 -63.82
CA ASP A 586 -21.41 -14.38 -64.01
C ASP A 586 -22.10 -13.32 -64.91
N GLU A 587 -21.67 -12.06 -64.79
CA GLU A 587 -22.13 -10.96 -65.66
C GLU A 587 -21.61 -11.16 -67.08
N THR A 588 -20.38 -11.57 -67.24
CA THR A 588 -19.76 -11.89 -68.54
C THR A 588 -20.47 -13.04 -69.23
N ILE A 589 -20.75 -14.14 -68.44
CA ILE A 589 -21.50 -15.29 -68.97
C ILE A 589 -22.93 -14.91 -69.38
N ARG A 590 -23.61 -14.08 -68.57
CA ARG A 590 -24.94 -13.58 -68.92
C ARG A 590 -24.91 -12.73 -70.22
N ASN A 591 -23.91 -11.88 -70.35
CA ASN A 591 -23.76 -11.07 -71.58
C ASN A 591 -23.42 -12.01 -72.80
N PHE A 592 -22.56 -13.01 -72.64
CA PHE A 592 -22.32 -14.01 -73.69
C PHE A 592 -23.57 -14.77 -74.08
N HIS A 593 -24.46 -15.17 -73.17
CA HIS A 593 -25.75 -15.81 -73.45
C HIS A 593 -26.80 -14.90 -74.13
N LYS A 594 -26.74 -13.60 -73.79
CA LYS A 594 -27.52 -12.58 -74.47
C LYS A 594 -27.09 -12.37 -75.94
N PHE A 595 -25.73 -12.42 -76.14
CA PHE A 595 -25.11 -12.20 -77.43
C PHE A 595 -25.22 -13.38 -78.41
N GLY A 596 -25.54 -14.57 -77.89
CA GLY A 596 -25.70 -15.78 -78.74
C GLY A 596 -27.02 -15.82 -79.57
N LYS A 597 -27.89 -14.80 -79.47
CA LYS A 597 -29.20 -14.77 -80.16
C LYS A 597 -29.37 -13.69 -81.26
N GLU A 598 -28.33 -12.79 -81.40
CA GLU A 598 -28.42 -11.73 -82.48
C GLU A 598 -27.02 -11.55 -83.11
N ASN A 599 -27.00 -11.27 -84.49
CA ASN A 599 -25.78 -11.00 -85.22
C ASN A 599 -25.06 -9.73 -84.71
N ILE A 600 -23.97 -9.94 -83.97
CA ILE A 600 -23.25 -8.86 -83.33
C ILE A 600 -21.96 -8.54 -84.07
N SER A 601 -21.66 -7.23 -84.15
CA SER A 601 -20.47 -6.73 -84.78
C SER A 601 -19.18 -7.02 -83.95
N ALA A 602 -18.07 -7.29 -84.64
CA ALA A 602 -16.77 -7.52 -84.02
C ALA A 602 -16.27 -6.39 -83.08
N ALA A 603 -16.83 -5.18 -83.24
CA ALA A 603 -16.53 -4.02 -82.41
C ALA A 603 -17.12 -4.12 -80.93
N GLU A 604 -18.21 -4.81 -80.70
CA GLU A 604 -18.89 -4.94 -79.44
C GLU A 604 -18.20 -6.07 -78.58
N MET A 605 -17.69 -7.11 -79.24
CA MET A 605 -16.89 -8.15 -78.58
C MET A 605 -15.56 -7.62 -78.10
N GLU A 606 -14.95 -6.72 -78.91
CA GLU A 606 -13.69 -6.08 -78.49
C GLU A 606 -13.90 -5.09 -77.30
N LYS A 607 -15.02 -4.43 -77.26
CA LYS A 607 -15.40 -3.53 -76.15
C LYS A 607 -15.58 -4.26 -74.81
N GLU A 608 -16.16 -5.47 -74.78
CA GLU A 608 -16.28 -6.32 -73.59
C GLU A 608 -14.95 -6.95 -73.19
N ARG A 609 -14.12 -7.32 -74.17
CA ARG A 609 -12.72 -7.74 -73.88
C ARG A 609 -11.90 -6.62 -73.25
N GLU A 610 -12.06 -5.41 -73.73
CA GLU A 610 -11.34 -4.24 -73.13
C GLU A 610 -11.84 -3.89 -71.74
N ARG A 611 -13.15 -4.09 -71.46
CA ARG A 611 -13.76 -3.94 -70.13
C ARG A 611 -13.25 -4.98 -69.16
N LEU A 612 -13.14 -6.23 -69.52
CA LEU A 612 -12.53 -7.32 -68.76
C LEU A 612 -11.05 -7.05 -68.48
N ARG A 613 -10.29 -6.61 -69.51
CA ARG A 613 -8.88 -6.26 -69.31
C ARG A 613 -8.68 -5.12 -68.37
N LYS A 614 -9.53 -4.06 -68.41
CA LYS A 614 -9.47 -2.93 -67.49
C LYS A 614 -9.81 -3.37 -66.07
N LYS A 615 -10.82 -4.24 -65.88
CA LYS A 615 -11.17 -4.78 -64.54
C LYS A 615 -10.12 -5.73 -64.00
N MET A 616 -9.51 -6.60 -64.83
CA MET A 616 -8.36 -7.45 -64.45
C MET A 616 -7.13 -6.59 -64.08
N ALA A 617 -6.89 -5.49 -64.80
CA ALA A 617 -5.79 -4.58 -64.49
C ALA A 617 -6.03 -3.82 -63.15
N SER A 618 -7.29 -3.47 -62.82
CA SER A 618 -7.61 -2.85 -61.51
C SER A 618 -7.47 -3.84 -60.35
N VAL A 619 -7.81 -5.12 -60.53
CA VAL A 619 -7.64 -6.15 -59.50
C VAL A 619 -6.15 -6.46 -59.35
N SER A 620 -5.35 -6.49 -60.41
CA SER A 620 -3.89 -6.72 -60.36
C SER A 620 -3.15 -5.52 -59.71
N SER A 621 -3.65 -4.29 -59.84
CA SER A 621 -3.07 -3.13 -59.13
C SER A 621 -3.34 -3.09 -57.62
N HIS A 622 -4.39 -3.77 -57.12
CA HIS A 622 -4.65 -3.95 -55.66
C HIS A 622 -3.95 -5.16 -55.07
N THR A 623 -3.40 -6.06 -55.90
CA THR A 623 -2.71 -7.27 -55.45
C THR A 623 -1.15 -7.16 -55.49
N THR A 624 -0.62 -6.07 -56.02
CA THR A 624 0.79 -5.79 -55.94
C THR A 624 1.13 -5.31 -54.52
N LEU A 625 1.33 -6.27 -53.61
CA LEU A 625 2.29 -6.09 -52.50
C LEU A 625 3.54 -5.52 -53.18
N GLU A 626 4.02 -4.38 -52.71
CA GLU A 626 5.29 -3.81 -53.11
C GLU A 626 6.32 -4.93 -53.21
N ALA A 627 6.71 -5.30 -54.38
CA ALA A 627 7.78 -6.26 -54.59
C ALA A 627 9.00 -5.71 -53.85
N LYS A 628 9.44 -6.43 -52.78
CA LYS A 628 10.74 -6.21 -52.18
C LYS A 628 11.73 -5.99 -53.29
N LYS A 629 12.42 -4.83 -53.32
CA LYS A 629 13.50 -4.54 -54.25
C LYS A 629 14.39 -5.77 -54.40
N PRO A 630 14.86 -6.13 -55.61
CA PRO A 630 15.67 -7.33 -55.82
C PRO A 630 16.85 -7.27 -54.84
N ARG A 631 16.96 -8.28 -53.98
CA ARG A 631 18.07 -8.45 -53.02
C ARG A 631 19.36 -8.44 -53.83
N LYS A 632 20.32 -7.58 -53.53
CA LYS A 632 21.67 -7.63 -54.04
C LYS A 632 22.26 -8.97 -53.57
N GLN A 633 22.47 -9.90 -54.46
CA GLN A 633 23.23 -11.11 -54.16
C GLN A 633 24.70 -10.70 -54.00
N HIS A 634 25.17 -10.73 -52.77
CA HIS A 634 26.57 -10.49 -52.46
C HIS A 634 27.40 -11.71 -52.88
N LYS A 635 28.54 -11.46 -53.52
CA LYS A 635 29.49 -12.50 -53.89
C LYS A 635 30.40 -12.85 -52.70
N PRO A 636 30.95 -14.05 -52.60
CA PRO A 636 31.88 -14.41 -51.53
C PRO A 636 33.03 -13.44 -51.30
N SER A 637 33.46 -12.75 -52.39
CA SER A 637 34.53 -11.72 -52.38
C SER A 637 34.15 -10.40 -51.70
N ASP A 638 32.87 -10.16 -51.47
CA ASP A 638 32.34 -8.90 -50.93
C ASP A 638 32.44 -8.86 -49.41
N PHE A 639 32.59 -10.03 -48.71
CA PHE A 639 32.69 -10.11 -47.27
C PHE A 639 34.13 -9.99 -46.78
N LYS A 640 34.39 -9.01 -45.91
CA LYS A 640 35.71 -8.77 -45.29
C LYS A 640 35.65 -9.09 -43.78
N LEU A 641 36.76 -9.50 -43.21
CA LEU A 641 36.92 -9.71 -41.77
C LEU A 641 36.67 -8.38 -41.01
N GLY A 642 35.75 -8.41 -40.05
CA GLY A 642 35.38 -7.25 -39.25
C GLY A 642 34.25 -6.41 -39.84
N GLU A 643 33.59 -6.84 -40.91
CA GLU A 643 32.49 -6.09 -41.55
C GLU A 643 31.17 -6.35 -40.84
N SER A 644 30.38 -5.27 -40.68
CA SER A 644 29.06 -5.34 -40.04
C SER A 644 28.02 -5.90 -41.00
N VAL A 645 27.37 -6.98 -40.60
CA VAL A 645 26.36 -7.68 -41.41
C VAL A 645 25.08 -7.89 -40.59
N LYS A 646 23.96 -7.88 -41.29
CA LYS A 646 22.67 -8.24 -40.71
C LYS A 646 22.32 -9.67 -41.10
N VAL A 647 22.08 -10.50 -40.13
CA VAL A 647 21.54 -11.84 -40.31
C VAL A 647 20.04 -11.76 -40.51
N LEU A 648 19.59 -12.11 -41.74
CA LEU A 648 18.19 -11.88 -42.14
C LEU A 648 17.21 -12.83 -41.47
N SER A 649 17.61 -14.11 -41.27
CA SER A 649 16.78 -15.12 -40.60
C SER A 649 16.50 -14.81 -39.13
N MET A 650 17.47 -14.15 -38.45
CA MET A 650 17.39 -13.83 -37.03
C MET A 650 17.10 -12.33 -36.75
N ASN A 651 17.14 -11.49 -37.81
CA ASN A 651 17.02 -10.03 -37.73
C ASN A 651 17.98 -9.39 -36.70
N LEU A 652 19.20 -9.94 -36.59
CA LEU A 652 20.25 -9.51 -35.68
C LEU A 652 21.45 -8.99 -36.47
N ASN A 653 22.09 -7.95 -35.90
CA ASN A 653 23.36 -7.46 -36.46
C ASN A 653 24.53 -8.24 -35.86
N GLY A 654 25.51 -8.56 -36.70
CA GLY A 654 26.71 -9.26 -36.29
C GLY A 654 27.94 -8.79 -37.07
N THR A 655 29.12 -9.26 -36.69
CA THR A 655 30.38 -8.94 -37.32
C THR A 655 30.99 -10.22 -37.90
N VAL A 656 31.46 -10.13 -39.13
CA VAL A 656 32.14 -11.24 -39.84
C VAL A 656 33.48 -11.56 -39.17
N THR A 657 33.65 -12.79 -38.70
CA THR A 657 34.87 -13.25 -37.99
C THR A 657 35.69 -14.24 -38.79
N SER A 658 35.15 -14.80 -39.89
CA SER A 658 35.92 -15.64 -40.85
C SER A 658 35.53 -15.29 -42.28
N LEU A 659 36.44 -15.46 -43.24
CA LEU A 659 36.12 -15.39 -44.66
C LEU A 659 35.22 -16.56 -45.07
N PRO A 660 34.39 -16.40 -46.15
CA PRO A 660 33.53 -17.45 -46.66
C PRO A 660 34.33 -18.72 -47.02
N ASP A 661 33.83 -19.88 -46.61
CA ASP A 661 34.41 -21.19 -47.00
C ASP A 661 33.98 -21.58 -48.42
N ALA A 662 34.50 -22.72 -48.91
CA ALA A 662 34.19 -23.24 -50.26
C ALA A 662 32.72 -23.56 -50.49
N ARG A 663 31.89 -23.56 -49.41
CA ARG A 663 30.44 -23.79 -49.43
C ARG A 663 29.63 -22.49 -49.20
N GLY A 664 30.31 -21.34 -49.08
CA GLY A 664 29.64 -20.05 -48.87
C GLY A 664 29.23 -19.78 -47.44
N ASN A 665 29.73 -20.49 -46.43
CA ASN A 665 29.44 -20.22 -45.03
C ASN A 665 30.44 -19.24 -44.42
N VAL A 666 29.97 -18.32 -43.63
CA VAL A 666 30.73 -17.27 -42.91
C VAL A 666 30.42 -17.37 -41.41
N THR A 667 31.45 -17.31 -40.59
CA THR A 667 31.25 -17.22 -39.16
C THR A 667 30.97 -15.78 -38.78
N VAL A 668 29.75 -15.55 -38.21
CA VAL A 668 29.32 -14.23 -37.78
C VAL A 668 29.20 -14.24 -36.25
N GLN A 669 29.74 -13.23 -35.62
CA GLN A 669 29.61 -13.01 -34.19
C GLN A 669 28.50 -12.01 -33.93
N MET A 670 27.45 -12.44 -33.22
CA MET A 670 26.28 -11.68 -32.79
C MET A 670 26.31 -11.57 -31.26
N GLY A 671 26.91 -10.54 -30.74
CA GLY A 671 27.14 -10.38 -29.29
C GLY A 671 28.04 -11.52 -28.75
N ILE A 672 27.50 -12.36 -27.86
CA ILE A 672 28.22 -13.50 -27.23
C ILE A 672 28.18 -14.77 -28.10
N LEU A 673 27.27 -14.84 -29.08
CA LEU A 673 27.05 -16.01 -29.93
C LEU A 673 27.88 -15.93 -31.20
N ARG A 674 28.57 -17.04 -31.54
CA ARG A 674 29.22 -17.25 -32.82
C ARG A 674 28.48 -18.32 -33.60
N SER A 675 28.00 -18.01 -34.79
CA SER A 675 27.29 -18.96 -35.65
C SER A 675 27.85 -18.95 -37.08
N GLN A 676 27.84 -20.10 -37.72
CA GLN A 676 28.14 -20.24 -39.16
C GLN A 676 26.83 -20.00 -39.93
N ILE A 677 26.84 -19.02 -40.81
CA ILE A 677 25.68 -18.57 -41.58
C ILE A 677 26.06 -18.47 -43.05
N HIS A 678 25.18 -18.95 -43.91
CA HIS A 678 25.42 -18.90 -45.35
C HIS A 678 25.28 -17.46 -45.87
N ILE A 679 26.12 -17.06 -46.85
CA ILE A 679 26.18 -15.70 -47.43
C ILE A 679 24.82 -15.21 -47.98
N SER A 680 23.92 -16.11 -48.39
CA SER A 680 22.56 -15.75 -48.85
C SER A 680 21.64 -15.20 -47.74
N ASP A 681 22.00 -15.42 -46.48
CA ASP A 681 21.23 -14.96 -45.30
C ASP A 681 21.91 -13.77 -44.62
N LEU A 682 22.91 -13.18 -45.26
CA LEU A 682 23.64 -12.01 -44.77
C LEU A 682 23.42 -10.80 -45.67
N GLU A 683 23.21 -9.65 -45.09
CA GLU A 683 23.16 -8.35 -45.76
C GLU A 683 24.23 -7.43 -45.14
N ILE A 684 25.12 -6.87 -46.01
CA ILE A 684 26.16 -5.96 -45.56
C ILE A 684 25.53 -4.62 -45.19
N ILE A 685 25.79 -4.12 -44.00
CA ILE A 685 25.31 -2.84 -43.50
C ILE A 685 26.35 -1.78 -43.90
N GLU A 686 26.01 -0.93 -44.90
CA GLU A 686 26.78 0.30 -45.16
C GLU A 686 26.46 1.32 -44.04
N GLU A 687 27.42 1.58 -43.15
CA GLU A 687 27.31 2.64 -42.16
C GLU A 687 27.19 4.00 -42.89
N THR A 688 26.00 4.61 -42.87
CA THR A 688 25.84 6.00 -43.22
C THR A 688 26.43 6.89 -42.10
N PRO A 689 27.37 7.77 -42.36
CA PRO A 689 27.97 8.59 -41.33
C PRO A 689 26.96 9.66 -40.90
N SER A 690 26.54 9.62 -39.65
CA SER A 690 25.84 10.74 -39.03
C SER A 690 26.84 11.89 -38.79
N TYR A 691 26.53 13.02 -39.40
CA TYR A 691 27.28 14.28 -39.33
C TYR A 691 27.56 14.72 -37.89
N SER A 692 28.85 14.91 -37.56
CA SER A 692 29.34 16.24 -37.12
C SER A 692 30.85 16.28 -36.89
N ALA A 693 31.47 17.09 -37.73
CA ALA A 693 32.53 18.05 -37.55
C ALA A 693 33.98 17.60 -37.31
N LYS A 694 34.70 17.77 -38.38
CA LYS A 694 36.07 18.33 -38.53
C LYS A 694 37.29 17.53 -38.08
N GLN A 695 37.89 16.97 -39.15
CA GLN A 695 39.30 17.07 -39.56
C GLN A 695 40.37 17.09 -38.43
N MET A 696 41.30 16.11 -38.43
CA MET A 696 42.60 16.28 -39.16
C MET A 696 43.52 15.05 -39.03
N HIS A 697 44.02 14.69 -40.20
CA HIS A 697 45.34 14.14 -40.57
C HIS A 697 45.92 12.88 -39.91
N LYS A 698 46.19 11.98 -40.87
CA LYS A 698 47.12 10.85 -40.96
C LYS A 698 48.41 10.96 -40.12
N THR A 699 48.81 9.86 -39.45
CA THR A 699 50.01 9.09 -39.89
C THR A 699 50.18 7.81 -39.07
N SER A 700 50.51 6.77 -39.81
CA SER A 700 51.37 5.58 -39.63
C SER A 700 51.20 4.60 -38.47
N LYS A 701 50.91 3.38 -38.94
CA LYS A 701 51.44 2.05 -38.54
C LYS A 701 51.70 1.71 -37.08
N GLY A 702 50.91 0.78 -36.58
CA GLY A 702 51.23 -0.05 -35.45
C GLY A 702 50.19 -1.17 -35.31
N LYS A 703 50.54 -2.39 -35.75
CA LYS A 703 49.79 -3.62 -35.49
C LYS A 703 49.69 -3.82 -33.99
N MET A 704 48.50 -3.68 -33.38
CA MET A 704 48.25 -4.17 -32.03
C MET A 704 46.97 -4.99 -31.99
N LYS A 705 47.03 -6.12 -31.30
CA LYS A 705 46.02 -7.15 -31.18
C LYS A 705 44.71 -6.61 -30.63
N MET A 706 43.63 -6.62 -31.40
CA MET A 706 42.25 -6.45 -30.96
C MET A 706 41.81 -7.65 -30.11
N GLY A 707 41.58 -7.38 -28.83
CA GLY A 707 41.02 -8.40 -27.95
C GLY A 707 40.97 -7.98 -26.52
N LYS A 708 40.35 -6.81 -26.21
CA LYS A 708 39.87 -6.44 -24.87
C LYS A 708 39.23 -5.05 -24.89
N SER A 709 38.06 -4.88 -25.42
CA SER A 709 37.43 -3.55 -25.44
C SER A 709 36.07 -3.45 -24.83
N PHE A 710 35.71 -4.26 -23.83
CA PHE A 710 34.33 -4.16 -23.23
C PHE A 710 34.25 -4.47 -21.76
N SER A 711 35.24 -4.10 -20.91
CA SER A 711 35.00 -3.99 -19.44
C SER A 711 36.15 -3.30 -18.72
N VAL A 712 36.52 -2.06 -19.11
CA VAL A 712 37.42 -1.27 -18.26
C VAL A 712 36.54 -0.53 -17.25
N SER A 713 36.70 -0.87 -15.96
CA SER A 713 36.04 -0.14 -14.87
C SER A 713 36.46 1.32 -14.87
N PRO A 714 35.58 2.32 -14.66
CA PRO A 714 35.98 3.73 -14.53
C PRO A 714 36.78 4.02 -13.25
N GLU A 715 37.01 3.02 -12.42
CA GLU A 715 37.78 3.14 -11.17
C GLU A 715 38.83 2.04 -11.05
N ILE A 716 40.04 2.42 -10.61
CA ILE A 716 41.11 1.50 -10.21
C ILE A 716 41.46 1.69 -8.73
N ASN A 717 41.58 0.58 -7.99
CA ASN A 717 41.93 0.58 -6.56
C ASN A 717 43.38 0.11 -6.37
N LEU A 718 44.23 1.00 -5.84
CA LEU A 718 45.67 0.78 -5.62
C LEU A 718 46.02 0.73 -4.11
N LEU A 719 45.02 0.60 -3.23
CA LEU A 719 45.24 0.52 -1.79
C LEU A 719 46.12 -0.68 -1.40
N GLY A 720 47.05 -0.45 -0.47
CA GLY A 720 47.90 -1.50 0.05
C GLY A 720 49.08 -1.92 -0.86
N LYS A 721 49.26 -1.30 -2.02
CA LYS A 721 50.37 -1.58 -2.96
C LYS A 721 51.57 -0.69 -2.69
N THR A 722 52.74 -1.19 -3.05
CA THR A 722 53.95 -0.37 -3.11
C THR A 722 53.88 0.63 -4.27
N VAL A 723 54.66 1.75 -4.23
CA VAL A 723 54.65 2.80 -5.26
C VAL A 723 54.93 2.21 -6.63
N ASP A 724 55.92 1.33 -6.74
CA ASP A 724 56.35 0.72 -8.04
C ASP A 724 55.28 -0.22 -8.60
N GLU A 725 54.64 -1.04 -7.78
CA GLU A 725 53.54 -1.90 -8.18
C GLU A 725 52.29 -1.09 -8.62
N ALA A 726 51.97 -0.05 -7.88
CA ALA A 726 50.85 0.83 -8.18
C ALA A 726 51.04 1.58 -9.50
N VAL A 727 52.26 2.05 -9.78
CA VAL A 727 52.60 2.73 -11.04
C VAL A 727 52.53 1.79 -12.20
N ALA A 728 53.05 0.53 -12.10
CA ALA A 728 53.00 -0.45 -13.15
C ALA A 728 51.57 -0.87 -13.51
N GLU A 729 50.68 -0.99 -12.51
CA GLU A 729 49.28 -1.35 -12.74
C GLU A 729 48.47 -0.17 -13.27
N LEU A 730 48.75 1.05 -12.80
CA LEU A 730 48.15 2.28 -13.29
C LEU A 730 48.50 2.58 -14.75
N ASP A 731 49.74 2.29 -15.16
CA ASP A 731 50.20 2.43 -16.55
C ASP A 731 49.35 1.58 -17.50
N LYS A 732 49.22 0.30 -17.18
CA LYS A 732 48.39 -0.64 -17.94
C LYS A 732 46.91 -0.25 -17.95
N TYR A 733 46.40 0.19 -16.81
CA TYR A 733 44.99 0.59 -16.69
C TYR A 733 44.68 1.86 -17.50
N LEU A 734 45.58 2.86 -17.50
CA LEU A 734 45.41 4.10 -18.28
C LEU A 734 45.45 3.84 -19.79
N ASP A 735 46.28 2.90 -20.25
CA ASP A 735 46.30 2.46 -21.65
C ASP A 735 44.99 1.77 -22.04
N ASP A 736 44.48 0.86 -21.18
CA ASP A 736 43.20 0.18 -21.38
C ASP A 736 42.03 1.18 -21.34
N ALA A 737 42.04 2.15 -20.42
CA ALA A 737 41.04 3.20 -20.29
C ALA A 737 41.02 4.18 -21.48
N ALA A 738 42.22 4.54 -22.01
CA ALA A 738 42.32 5.37 -23.19
C ALA A 738 41.84 4.61 -24.46
N LEU A 739 42.12 3.32 -24.57
CA LEU A 739 41.57 2.47 -25.62
C LEU A 739 40.07 2.27 -25.55
N ALA A 740 39.51 2.32 -24.32
CA ALA A 740 38.07 2.24 -24.09
C ALA A 740 37.35 3.61 -24.23
N HIS A 741 38.10 4.67 -24.62
CA HIS A 741 37.56 6.04 -24.76
C HIS A 741 36.88 6.61 -23.52
N LEU A 742 37.35 6.27 -22.32
CA LEU A 742 36.86 6.87 -21.09
C LEU A 742 37.34 8.33 -20.99
N SER A 743 36.43 9.24 -20.74
CA SER A 743 36.73 10.68 -20.60
C SER A 743 37.43 11.02 -19.28
N SER A 744 37.14 10.25 -18.24
CA SER A 744 37.75 10.41 -16.92
C SER A 744 37.75 9.06 -16.16
N VAL A 745 38.78 8.89 -15.31
CA VAL A 745 38.94 7.72 -14.47
C VAL A 745 39.28 8.10 -13.02
N ARG A 746 38.93 7.23 -12.10
CA ARG A 746 39.11 7.41 -10.69
C ARG A 746 40.18 6.49 -10.15
N VAL A 747 41.22 7.06 -9.54
CA VAL A 747 42.37 6.33 -9.01
C VAL A 747 42.35 6.41 -7.46
N VAL A 748 42.06 5.31 -6.81
CA VAL A 748 41.97 5.19 -5.34
C VAL A 748 43.32 4.75 -4.80
N HIS A 749 43.98 5.61 -4.00
CA HIS A 749 45.29 5.35 -3.42
C HIS A 749 45.34 5.49 -1.89
N GLY A 750 44.25 5.93 -1.26
CA GLY A 750 44.14 6.09 0.17
C GLY A 750 44.80 7.37 0.72
N LYS A 751 44.49 7.68 1.98
CA LYS A 751 45.01 8.88 2.67
C LYS A 751 46.36 8.66 3.33
N GLY A 752 46.79 7.46 3.67
CA GLY A 752 47.99 7.02 4.37
C GLY A 752 49.14 8.08 4.55
N THR A 753 50.40 7.67 4.50
CA THR A 753 51.57 8.56 4.61
C THR A 753 51.74 9.54 3.43
N GLY A 754 50.92 9.39 2.38
CA GLY A 754 50.99 10.18 1.15
C GLY A 754 52.08 9.73 0.14
N ALA A 755 52.87 8.72 0.44
CA ALA A 755 53.94 8.23 -0.44
C ALA A 755 53.34 7.70 -1.77
N LEU A 756 52.28 6.92 -1.72
CA LEU A 756 51.58 6.37 -2.89
C LEU A 756 50.96 7.48 -3.74
N ARG A 757 50.30 8.45 -3.13
CA ARG A 757 49.74 9.65 -3.80
C ARG A 757 50.84 10.42 -4.55
N THR A 758 51.99 10.68 -3.89
CA THR A 758 53.09 11.43 -4.47
C THR A 758 53.70 10.68 -5.67
N GLY A 759 53.87 9.37 -5.55
CA GLY A 759 54.36 8.50 -6.64
C GLY A 759 53.40 8.52 -7.83
N ILE A 760 52.12 8.34 -7.63
CA ILE A 760 51.07 8.38 -8.65
C ILE A 760 50.99 9.74 -9.34
N HIS A 761 51.02 10.87 -8.60
CA HIS A 761 51.00 12.21 -9.18
C HIS A 761 52.26 12.50 -10.01
N ASN A 762 53.43 12.05 -9.57
CA ASN A 762 54.68 12.19 -10.33
C ASN A 762 54.66 11.39 -11.64
N TYR A 763 54.03 10.22 -11.60
CA TYR A 763 53.83 9.39 -12.77
C TYR A 763 52.82 10.03 -13.74
N LEU A 764 51.64 10.46 -13.29
CA LEU A 764 50.56 11.06 -14.09
C LEU A 764 51.03 12.31 -14.85
N ARG A 765 51.95 13.14 -14.26
CA ARG A 765 52.56 14.33 -14.94
C ARG A 765 53.33 14.00 -16.17
N ARG A 766 53.83 12.77 -16.30
CA ARG A 766 54.65 12.31 -17.43
C ARG A 766 53.87 11.57 -18.48
N GLN A 767 52.63 11.26 -18.25
CA GLN A 767 51.81 10.44 -19.14
C GLN A 767 51.16 11.24 -20.28
N LYS A 768 51.30 10.75 -21.50
CA LYS A 768 50.79 11.40 -22.73
C LYS A 768 49.26 11.35 -22.86
N HIS A 769 48.64 10.35 -22.29
CA HIS A 769 47.18 10.11 -22.36
C HIS A 769 46.41 10.90 -21.33
N VAL A 770 47.07 11.51 -20.34
CA VAL A 770 46.47 12.31 -19.29
C VAL A 770 46.39 13.77 -19.76
N LYS A 771 45.19 14.35 -19.68
CA LYS A 771 44.90 15.75 -19.96
C LYS A 771 45.07 16.60 -18.70
N SER A 772 44.45 16.18 -17.62
CA SER A 772 44.58 16.84 -16.30
C SER A 772 44.26 15.82 -15.18
N PHE A 773 44.71 16.11 -13.98
CA PHE A 773 44.35 15.38 -12.79
C PHE A 773 44.18 16.27 -11.57
N ARG A 774 43.25 15.92 -10.70
CA ARG A 774 42.96 16.63 -9.43
C ARG A 774 42.67 15.66 -8.30
N LEU A 775 42.82 16.09 -7.06
CA LEU A 775 42.31 15.33 -5.92
C LEU A 775 40.78 15.31 -5.94
N GLY A 776 40.19 14.25 -5.42
CA GLY A 776 38.76 14.16 -5.23
C GLY A 776 38.23 15.27 -4.35
N ALA A 777 37.01 15.78 -4.67
CA ALA A 777 36.28 16.74 -3.85
C ALA A 777 35.47 15.99 -2.76
N PHE A 778 34.84 16.76 -1.87
CA PHE A 778 33.95 16.19 -0.84
C PHE A 778 32.84 15.34 -1.50
N GLY A 779 32.78 14.06 -1.13
CA GLY A 779 31.89 13.06 -1.75
C GLY A 779 32.55 12.23 -2.88
N GLU A 780 33.71 12.61 -3.41
CA GLU A 780 34.47 11.85 -4.43
C GLU A 780 35.62 11.01 -3.82
N GLY A 781 35.77 10.99 -2.49
CA GLY A 781 36.82 10.27 -1.76
C GLY A 781 37.95 11.14 -1.24
N ASP A 782 37.83 12.49 -1.29
CA ASP A 782 38.76 13.49 -0.76
C ASP A 782 40.23 13.27 -1.17
N ALA A 783 41.14 13.48 -0.21
CA ALA A 783 42.60 13.35 -0.41
C ALA A 783 43.08 11.89 -0.66
N GLY A 784 42.17 10.87 -0.59
CA GLY A 784 42.50 9.48 -0.85
C GLY A 784 42.25 9.02 -2.26
N VAL A 785 41.75 9.91 -3.15
CA VAL A 785 41.40 9.64 -4.53
C VAL A 785 41.95 10.71 -5.44
N THR A 786 42.38 10.32 -6.63
CA THR A 786 42.77 11.24 -7.71
C THR A 786 41.88 11.00 -8.92
N ILE A 787 41.20 12.03 -9.39
CA ILE A 787 40.41 12.03 -10.62
C ILE A 787 41.35 12.41 -11.77
N VAL A 788 41.41 11.59 -12.78
CA VAL A 788 42.27 11.75 -13.95
C VAL A 788 41.42 11.94 -15.19
N GLU A 789 41.56 13.06 -15.87
CA GLU A 789 40.94 13.32 -17.17
C GLU A 789 41.87 12.81 -18.29
N LEU A 790 41.35 11.97 -19.16
CA LEU A 790 42.07 11.46 -20.32
C LEU A 790 41.84 12.35 -21.54
N LYS A 791 42.81 12.34 -22.47
CA LYS A 791 42.77 13.15 -23.69
C LYS A 791 41.82 12.59 -24.72
#